data_7e6d38b39d0cda7aea35ee70411dd7ec
#
_entry.id   7e6d38b39d0cda7aea35ee70411dd7ec
#
_cell.length_a   1.000
_cell.length_b   1.000
_cell.length_c   1.000
_cell.angle_alpha   90.00
_cell.angle_beta   90.00
_cell.angle_gamma   90.00
#
_symmetry.space_group_name_H-M   'P 1'
#
loop_
_entity.id
_entity.type
_entity.pdbx_description
1 polymer ?
#
loop_
_entity_poly.entity_id
_entity_poly.type
_entity_poly.pdbx_seq_one_letter_code
_entity_poly.pdbx_strand_id
1 'polypeptide(L)'
;MERSSMTMKLFLLSIFLLQVFYAVSIVSAERSDARSLKTRNAVSGERHSEEYCAMYDICGAREDGKVVNCPFGSPSVKPDDLLSQKIQSLCPTITGNVCCSEAQFETLRSQVQQAIPFLVGCPACLRNFLNLFCELTCSPHQSMFINVTSTDKVKGNLTVSGIDFYVYDSFGEGLYESCKDVKFGTMNSRAINFIGAGAKNFTEWYAFIGRQAPLNVPGSPYAMTFKPSAPESSGMKPMNVSTYSCGDISLGCSCGDCPQSPVCANTDPPPHHEGASCAVRIGSLKAKCVDFILTILYVILVSIFLGWGLFRRKRERDQSSRMNPVSNIKDSGEVTGKKDENLPMQMLEDSPQTGSRVQLSIVQGYMSKFYRCYGTWVARNPILVLSLSLAVILLLCLGLIRFKVETRPEKLWVGPGSKVAEEKRFFDTHLAPFYRIEQLILATVPEAGAQKRPSIVTENNIKLLFEIQKKVDGIHANYSGTMVSLTDICLKPLDKDCATQSVLQYFQMDPQNLDNYGGVEHVNYCLQHYSSADTCRSAFKAPLDPSTALGGFSGNNYSEASAFIVTYPVNNVIDKEGNETDKAVAWEKAFIQLVKNELLPMVQSKNLTLSFSSESSIEEELKRESTADVITILISYLVMFAYISLTLGDTPHLSSFYISSKVLLGLSGVMLVMLSVLGSVGFFSAIGVKSTLIIMEVIPFLVLAVGVDNMCILVHAVKRQPMELPLEGRISNALVEVGPSITLASLSEVLAFAVGSFIPMPACRVFSMFAALAVLLDFLLQVTAFVAFIVFDFLRAEDKQCSCGSWTIHHTC
;
A
#
# COMPACT_ATOMS: atom_id res chain seq x y z
N MET A 1 -23.61 24.08 -36.12
CA MET A 1 -22.61 24.18 -35.05
C MET A 1 -21.18 23.79 -35.48
N GLU A 2 -20.95 23.42 -36.74
CA GLU A 2 -19.60 23.04 -37.24
C GLU A 2 -18.77 24.16 -37.85
N ARG A 3 -19.38 25.29 -38.22
CA ARG A 3 -18.62 26.43 -38.78
C ARG A 3 -17.93 27.33 -37.73
N SER A 4 -18.33 27.29 -36.45
CA SER A 4 -17.71 28.07 -35.36
C SER A 4 -16.43 27.44 -34.81
N SER A 5 -16.29 26.11 -34.93
CA SER A 5 -15.08 25.39 -34.45
C SER A 5 -13.88 25.54 -35.41
N MET A 6 -14.12 25.71 -36.66
CA MET A 6 -13.04 25.83 -37.67
C MET A 6 -12.38 27.22 -37.66
N THR A 7 -13.17 28.29 -37.38
CA THR A 7 -12.64 29.65 -37.24
C THR A 7 -11.78 29.84 -35.99
N MET A 8 -12.15 29.20 -34.90
CA MET A 8 -11.37 29.25 -33.66
C MET A 8 -10.03 28.47 -33.76
N LYS A 9 -10.01 27.34 -34.49
CA LYS A 9 -8.78 26.60 -34.76
C LYS A 9 -7.81 27.35 -35.68
N LEU A 10 -8.34 28.06 -36.68
CA LEU A 10 -7.54 28.94 -37.58
C LEU A 10 -6.98 30.16 -36.84
N PHE A 11 -7.73 30.72 -35.88
CA PHE A 11 -7.28 31.85 -35.07
C PHE A 11 -6.16 31.44 -34.08
N LEU A 12 -6.26 30.27 -33.47
CA LEU A 12 -5.22 29.71 -32.60
C LEU A 12 -3.94 29.32 -33.40
N LEU A 13 -4.10 28.82 -34.62
CA LEU A 13 -2.97 28.49 -35.49
C LEU A 13 -2.22 29.77 -35.95
N SER A 14 -2.94 30.88 -36.19
CA SER A 14 -2.31 32.16 -36.54
C SER A 14 -1.56 32.80 -35.39
N ILE A 15 -2.04 32.66 -34.14
CA ILE A 15 -1.32 33.11 -32.92
C ILE A 15 -0.05 32.27 -32.70
N PHE A 16 -0.13 30.98 -32.94
CA PHE A 16 1.04 30.06 -32.79
C PHE A 16 2.11 30.37 -33.85
N LEU A 17 1.72 30.64 -35.08
CA LEU A 17 2.68 31.05 -36.17
C LEU A 17 3.31 32.39 -35.89
N LEU A 18 2.58 33.34 -35.26
CA LEU A 18 3.13 34.65 -34.85
C LEU A 18 4.16 34.52 -33.72
N GLN A 19 3.94 33.60 -32.76
CA GLN A 19 4.90 33.33 -31.67
C GLN A 19 6.15 32.65 -32.20
N VAL A 20 6.04 31.72 -33.17
CA VAL A 20 7.20 31.06 -33.80
C VAL A 20 8.01 32.08 -34.64
N PHE A 21 7.36 33.02 -35.34
CA PHE A 21 8.05 34.07 -36.09
C PHE A 21 8.79 35.05 -35.18
N TYR A 22 8.23 35.35 -33.98
CA TYR A 22 8.88 36.22 -33.01
C TYR A 22 10.11 35.56 -32.37
N ALA A 23 10.01 34.25 -32.09
CA ALA A 23 11.13 33.45 -31.56
C ALA A 23 12.29 33.29 -32.58
N VAL A 24 11.99 33.15 -33.88
CA VAL A 24 13.02 33.04 -34.93
C VAL A 24 13.69 34.38 -35.19
N SER A 25 12.99 35.51 -34.99
CA SER A 25 13.60 36.85 -35.15
C SER A 25 14.56 37.21 -34.00
N ILE A 26 14.35 36.70 -32.78
CA ILE A 26 15.25 36.91 -31.65
C ILE A 26 16.55 36.08 -31.79
N VAL A 27 16.49 34.87 -32.36
CA VAL A 27 17.68 34.01 -32.57
C VAL A 27 18.59 34.56 -33.69
N SER A 28 18.07 35.39 -34.61
CA SER A 28 18.87 35.97 -35.69
C SER A 28 19.61 37.25 -35.31
N ALA A 29 19.26 37.89 -34.15
CA ALA A 29 19.88 39.14 -33.70
C ALA A 29 21.12 38.94 -32.79
N GLU A 30 21.33 37.71 -32.26
CA GLU A 30 22.44 37.42 -31.33
C GLU A 30 23.70 36.85 -31.98
N ARG A 31 23.84 36.88 -33.33
CA ARG A 31 24.99 36.31 -34.04
C ARG A 31 25.98 37.31 -34.63
N SER A 32 25.99 38.57 -34.24
CA SER A 32 26.86 39.58 -34.86
C SER A 32 27.87 40.30 -33.97
N ASP A 33 28.01 39.94 -32.66
CA ASP A 33 28.94 40.64 -31.77
C ASP A 33 30.04 39.77 -31.10
N ALA A 34 30.51 38.74 -31.79
CA ALA A 34 31.66 37.95 -31.32
C ALA A 34 32.86 38.12 -32.24
N ARG A 35 33.40 39.31 -32.34
CA ARG A 35 34.78 39.53 -32.87
C ARG A 35 35.31 40.92 -32.48
N SER A 36 35.98 41.00 -31.31
CA SER A 36 37.14 41.86 -31.10
C SER A 36 37.71 41.66 -29.69
N LEU A 37 38.43 40.59 -29.46
CA LEU A 37 39.39 40.53 -28.33
C LEU A 37 40.73 41.04 -28.82
N LYS A 38 40.92 42.32 -28.66
CA LYS A 38 42.26 42.92 -28.74
C LYS A 38 43.05 42.46 -27.52
N THR A 39 44.20 41.79 -27.80
CA THR A 39 45.28 41.58 -26.84
C THR A 39 45.65 42.87 -26.14
N ARG A 40 45.22 43.04 -24.88
CA ARG A 40 45.80 44.06 -24.01
C ARG A 40 46.91 43.40 -23.19
N ASN A 41 48.16 43.87 -23.40
CA ASN A 41 49.28 43.59 -22.48
C ASN A 41 48.91 44.10 -21.08
N ALA A 42 48.75 43.21 -20.13
CA ALA A 42 48.43 43.55 -18.76
C ALA A 42 49.65 44.17 -18.06
N VAL A 43 49.46 45.33 -17.50
CA VAL A 43 50.34 46.00 -16.61
C VAL A 43 50.39 45.21 -15.29
N SER A 44 51.59 44.90 -14.78
CA SER A 44 51.83 43.97 -13.68
C SER A 44 51.41 44.43 -12.31
N GLY A 45 50.47 45.35 -12.15
CA GLY A 45 50.06 45.92 -10.85
C GLY A 45 48.61 45.65 -10.43
N GLU A 46 47.73 45.11 -11.32
CA GLU A 46 46.27 45.00 -11.06
C GLU A 46 45.75 43.56 -10.92
N ARG A 47 46.64 42.55 -10.81
CA ARG A 47 46.20 41.11 -10.80
C ARG A 47 45.42 40.71 -9.55
N HIS A 48 45.49 41.42 -8.46
CA HIS A 48 44.85 41.07 -7.19
C HIS A 48 44.09 42.30 -6.63
N SER A 49 42.95 42.63 -7.23
CA SER A 49 42.11 43.77 -6.83
C SER A 49 40.68 43.32 -6.52
N GLU A 50 39.97 44.14 -5.76
CA GLU A 50 38.53 43.93 -5.54
C GLU A 50 37.79 43.97 -6.87
N GLU A 51 36.74 43.15 -7.00
CA GLU A 51 35.92 42.99 -8.23
C GLU A 51 36.73 42.53 -9.45
N TYR A 52 37.74 41.68 -9.25
CA TYR A 52 38.53 41.09 -10.32
C TYR A 52 38.62 39.58 -10.22
N CYS A 53 38.51 38.89 -11.36
CA CYS A 53 38.48 37.43 -11.48
C CYS A 53 39.90 36.89 -11.72
N ALA A 54 40.21 35.78 -11.05
CA ALA A 54 41.45 35.02 -11.31
C ALA A 54 41.31 34.06 -12.51
N MET A 55 40.10 33.51 -12.68
CA MET A 55 39.79 32.52 -13.71
C MET A 55 38.37 32.80 -14.25
N TYR A 56 38.29 33.35 -15.45
CA TYR A 56 36.97 33.58 -16.08
C TYR A 56 36.84 32.81 -17.37
N ASP A 57 35.68 32.14 -17.55
CA ASP A 57 35.34 31.36 -18.72
C ASP A 57 36.11 30.01 -18.87
N ILE A 58 35.68 29.17 -19.83
CA ILE A 58 36.21 27.81 -20.12
C ILE A 58 37.10 27.88 -21.33
N CYS A 59 38.38 27.48 -21.18
CA CYS A 59 39.34 27.44 -22.27
C CYS A 59 39.58 26.05 -22.89
N GLY A 60 39.06 24.99 -22.26
CA GLY A 60 39.22 23.64 -22.78
C GLY A 60 38.53 22.57 -21.97
N ALA A 61 38.63 21.32 -22.43
CA ALA A 61 38.17 20.15 -21.67
C ALA A 61 39.24 19.06 -21.75
N ARG A 62 39.43 18.37 -20.59
CA ARG A 62 40.28 17.17 -20.47
C ARG A 62 39.73 16.01 -21.34
N GLU A 63 40.47 14.94 -21.44
CA GLU A 63 40.06 13.74 -22.19
C GLU A 63 38.79 13.07 -21.61
N ASP A 64 38.57 13.21 -20.30
CA ASP A 64 37.38 12.73 -19.59
C ASP A 64 36.17 13.67 -19.66
N GLY A 65 36.25 14.71 -20.48
CA GLY A 65 35.17 15.69 -20.67
C GLY A 65 35.07 16.79 -19.61
N LYS A 66 35.90 16.75 -18.53
CA LYS A 66 35.90 17.80 -17.51
C LYS A 66 36.44 19.11 -18.09
N VAL A 67 35.67 20.17 -17.93
CA VAL A 67 36.04 21.49 -18.41
C VAL A 67 37.12 22.12 -17.53
N VAL A 68 38.01 22.89 -18.13
CA VAL A 68 39.11 23.61 -17.47
C VAL A 68 39.05 25.10 -17.78
N ASN A 69 39.21 25.89 -16.73
CA ASN A 69 39.07 27.35 -16.79
C ASN A 69 40.25 28.03 -17.54
N CYS A 70 39.97 29.23 -18.03
CA CYS A 70 40.98 30.10 -18.59
C CYS A 70 41.85 30.69 -17.48
N PRO A 71 43.19 30.77 -17.67
CA PRO A 71 44.11 31.30 -16.64
C PRO A 71 44.23 32.81 -16.67
N PHE A 72 43.35 33.49 -17.41
CA PHE A 72 43.43 34.96 -17.59
C PHE A 72 42.46 35.67 -16.67
N GLY A 73 42.98 36.64 -15.91
CA GLY A 73 42.15 37.52 -15.07
C GLY A 73 41.30 38.48 -15.91
N SER A 74 40.12 38.82 -15.43
CA SER A 74 39.21 39.84 -16.00
C SER A 74 38.47 40.59 -14.88
N PRO A 75 37.95 41.82 -15.13
CA PRO A 75 36.99 42.43 -14.20
C PRO A 75 35.76 41.53 -14.04
N SER A 76 35.18 41.59 -12.81
CA SER A 76 33.90 40.88 -12.57
C SER A 76 32.79 41.42 -13.45
N VAL A 77 31.87 40.55 -13.87
CA VAL A 77 30.83 40.86 -14.88
C VAL A 77 29.46 40.82 -14.20
N LYS A 78 28.58 41.75 -14.56
CA LYS A 78 27.19 41.73 -14.12
C LYS A 78 26.46 40.60 -14.81
N PRO A 79 25.90 39.59 -14.12
CA PRO A 79 25.14 38.52 -14.72
C PRO A 79 23.80 39.05 -15.27
N ASP A 80 23.23 38.35 -16.22
CA ASP A 80 21.83 38.55 -16.62
C ASP A 80 20.87 38.14 -15.49
N ASP A 81 19.60 38.55 -15.58
CA ASP A 81 18.63 38.29 -14.52
C ASP A 81 18.38 36.81 -14.29
N LEU A 82 18.44 35.99 -15.33
CA LEU A 82 18.25 34.54 -15.28
C LEU A 82 19.43 33.85 -14.58
N LEU A 83 20.66 34.19 -14.95
CA LEU A 83 21.87 33.67 -14.34
C LEU A 83 21.99 34.15 -12.89
N SER A 84 21.59 35.40 -12.60
CA SER A 84 21.57 35.94 -11.24
C SER A 84 20.63 35.12 -10.33
N GLN A 85 19.41 34.79 -10.78
CA GLN A 85 18.47 33.93 -10.03
C GLN A 85 19.00 32.51 -9.84
N LYS A 86 19.62 31.93 -10.87
CA LYS A 86 20.26 30.60 -10.77
C LYS A 86 21.39 30.61 -9.73
N ILE A 87 22.26 31.63 -9.76
CA ILE A 87 23.37 31.75 -8.79
C ILE A 87 22.82 31.91 -7.39
N GLN A 88 21.85 32.82 -7.15
CA GLN A 88 21.28 33.04 -5.83
C GLN A 88 20.60 31.80 -5.25
N SER A 89 20.02 30.94 -6.10
CA SER A 89 19.39 29.70 -5.63
C SER A 89 20.37 28.70 -5.04
N LEU A 90 21.58 28.62 -5.55
CA LEU A 90 22.64 27.71 -5.10
C LEU A 90 23.65 28.41 -4.18
N CYS A 91 24.03 29.64 -4.50
CA CYS A 91 25.08 30.44 -3.90
C CYS A 91 24.51 31.76 -3.37
N PRO A 92 23.70 31.80 -2.28
CA PRO A 92 23.02 33.01 -1.82
C PRO A 92 24.00 34.07 -1.22
N THR A 93 25.25 33.71 -0.94
CA THR A 93 26.29 34.61 -0.49
C THR A 93 26.82 35.49 -1.62
N ILE A 94 26.66 35.06 -2.87
CA ILE A 94 27.17 35.80 -4.03
C ILE A 94 26.09 36.76 -4.52
N THR A 95 26.37 38.06 -4.45
CA THR A 95 25.46 39.15 -4.87
C THR A 95 26.18 40.16 -5.75
N GLY A 96 25.49 40.75 -6.69
CA GLY A 96 26.07 41.77 -7.58
C GLY A 96 26.82 41.16 -8.78
N ASN A 97 28.06 41.66 -9.04
CA ASN A 97 28.91 41.15 -10.10
C ASN A 97 29.45 39.77 -9.78
N VAL A 98 29.81 38.98 -10.80
CA VAL A 98 30.28 37.60 -10.66
C VAL A 98 31.51 37.31 -11.50
N CYS A 99 32.28 36.31 -11.08
CA CYS A 99 33.46 35.82 -11.79
C CYS A 99 33.25 34.47 -12.48
N CYS A 100 32.03 34.14 -12.81
CA CYS A 100 31.72 32.91 -13.56
C CYS A 100 30.81 33.17 -14.76
N SER A 101 31.07 32.47 -15.84
CA SER A 101 30.16 32.36 -16.99
C SER A 101 29.06 31.35 -16.68
N GLU A 102 27.94 31.37 -17.44
CA GLU A 102 26.85 30.40 -17.27
C GLU A 102 27.36 28.94 -17.36
N ALA A 103 28.27 28.67 -18.29
CA ALA A 103 28.87 27.35 -18.47
C ALA A 103 29.72 26.90 -17.26
N GLN A 104 30.44 27.83 -16.62
CA GLN A 104 31.17 27.52 -15.36
C GLN A 104 30.20 27.27 -14.20
N PHE A 105 29.12 28.03 -14.10
CA PHE A 105 28.11 27.84 -13.09
C PHE A 105 27.36 26.50 -13.24
N GLU A 106 26.95 26.13 -14.47
CA GLU A 106 26.31 24.83 -14.71
C GLU A 106 27.27 23.66 -14.46
N THR A 107 28.56 23.84 -14.69
CA THR A 107 29.59 22.86 -14.30
C THR A 107 29.66 22.71 -12.78
N LEU A 108 29.74 23.82 -12.06
CA LEU A 108 29.68 23.83 -10.58
C LEU A 108 28.44 23.10 -10.08
N ARG A 109 27.25 23.48 -10.60
CA ARG A 109 25.98 22.89 -10.23
C ARG A 109 25.96 21.38 -10.42
N SER A 110 26.40 20.90 -11.60
CA SER A 110 26.48 19.47 -11.90
C SER A 110 27.42 18.70 -10.96
N GLN A 111 28.55 19.31 -10.57
CA GLN A 111 29.50 18.65 -9.67
C GLN A 111 29.02 18.62 -8.23
N VAL A 112 28.47 19.71 -7.70
CA VAL A 112 27.97 19.73 -6.31
C VAL A 112 26.71 18.91 -6.14
N GLN A 113 25.89 18.75 -7.17
CA GLN A 113 24.74 17.84 -7.15
C GLN A 113 25.12 16.40 -6.78
N GLN A 114 26.33 15.97 -7.07
CA GLN A 114 26.82 14.64 -6.70
C GLN A 114 27.09 14.50 -5.20
N ALA A 115 27.41 15.60 -4.50
CA ALA A 115 27.67 15.62 -3.04
C ALA A 115 26.40 15.87 -2.22
N ILE A 116 25.39 16.53 -2.78
CA ILE A 116 24.13 16.88 -2.08
C ILE A 116 23.48 15.69 -1.39
N PRO A 117 23.31 14.50 -2.03
CA PRO A 117 22.66 13.35 -1.39
C PRO A 117 23.34 12.88 -0.09
N PHE A 118 24.63 13.13 0.05
CA PHE A 118 25.40 12.75 1.24
C PHE A 118 25.33 13.77 2.38
N LEU A 119 25.02 15.03 2.05
CA LEU A 119 25.09 16.16 3.00
C LEU A 119 23.73 16.76 3.33
N VAL A 120 22.67 16.40 2.61
CA VAL A 120 21.33 16.99 2.75
C VAL A 120 20.71 16.78 4.13
N GLY A 121 21.14 15.74 4.87
CA GLY A 121 20.70 15.49 6.25
C GLY A 121 21.12 16.60 7.24
N CYS A 122 22.13 17.40 6.88
CA CYS A 122 22.58 18.52 7.70
C CYS A 122 22.67 19.80 6.87
N PRO A 123 21.65 20.69 6.92
CA PRO A 123 21.62 21.93 6.13
C PRO A 123 22.82 22.85 6.36
N ALA A 124 23.33 22.96 7.60
CA ALA A 124 24.51 23.77 7.91
C ALA A 124 25.78 23.25 7.21
N CYS A 125 26.00 21.92 7.27
CA CYS A 125 27.11 21.28 6.55
C CYS A 125 27.00 21.49 5.04
N LEU A 126 25.84 21.21 4.46
CA LEU A 126 25.61 21.40 3.03
C LEU A 126 25.85 22.85 2.60
N ARG A 127 25.39 23.83 3.39
CA ARG A 127 25.56 25.25 3.07
C ARG A 127 27.03 25.67 3.13
N ASN A 128 27.78 25.25 4.15
CA ASN A 128 29.21 25.54 4.26
C ASN A 128 30.00 24.90 3.11
N PHE A 129 29.65 23.67 2.73
CA PHE A 129 30.26 22.96 1.60
C PHE A 129 29.99 23.69 0.28
N LEU A 130 28.77 24.10 0.03
CA LEU A 130 28.40 24.88 -1.16
C LEU A 130 29.11 26.22 -1.20
N ASN A 131 29.19 26.95 -0.08
CA ASN A 131 29.83 28.24 -0.01
C ASN A 131 31.31 28.17 -0.45
N LEU A 132 32.05 27.13 -0.05
CA LEU A 132 33.45 26.96 -0.48
C LEU A 132 33.57 26.97 -2.00
N PHE A 133 32.75 26.21 -2.71
CA PHE A 133 32.80 26.09 -4.16
C PHE A 133 32.12 27.24 -4.89
N CYS A 134 31.12 27.88 -4.26
CA CYS A 134 30.52 29.11 -4.77
C CYS A 134 31.53 30.26 -4.80
N GLU A 135 32.28 30.46 -3.69
CA GLU A 135 33.33 31.45 -3.63
C GLU A 135 34.47 31.15 -4.61
N LEU A 136 34.91 29.89 -4.72
CA LEU A 136 35.89 29.43 -5.68
C LEU A 136 35.51 29.77 -7.13
N THR A 137 34.23 29.61 -7.49
CA THR A 137 33.80 29.67 -8.89
C THR A 137 33.26 31.04 -9.29
N CYS A 138 32.41 31.66 -8.46
CA CYS A 138 31.63 32.85 -8.86
C CYS A 138 31.87 34.10 -8.06
N SER A 139 32.71 34.09 -6.98
CA SER A 139 32.94 35.28 -6.14
C SER A 139 33.49 36.47 -6.97
N PRO A 140 32.92 37.68 -6.82
CA PRO A 140 33.42 38.88 -7.53
C PRO A 140 34.84 39.26 -7.08
N HIS A 141 35.25 38.78 -5.90
CA HIS A 141 36.56 39.06 -5.33
C HIS A 141 37.55 37.90 -5.48
N GLN A 142 37.30 37.01 -6.48
CA GLN A 142 38.05 35.77 -6.70
C GLN A 142 39.57 35.97 -6.72
N SER A 143 40.06 37.01 -7.40
CA SER A 143 41.52 37.31 -7.48
C SER A 143 42.19 37.68 -6.16
N MET A 144 41.41 38.03 -5.12
CA MET A 144 41.95 38.35 -3.81
C MET A 144 42.44 37.12 -3.05
N PHE A 145 41.85 35.94 -3.31
CA PHE A 145 42.16 34.72 -2.59
C PHE A 145 42.50 33.51 -3.50
N ILE A 146 42.47 33.66 -4.82
CA ILE A 146 42.91 32.62 -5.76
C ILE A 146 44.08 33.12 -6.59
N ASN A 147 45.17 32.32 -6.59
CA ASN A 147 46.32 32.52 -7.42
C ASN A 147 46.56 31.32 -8.35
N VAL A 148 46.59 31.54 -9.64
CA VAL A 148 46.89 30.48 -10.64
C VAL A 148 48.39 30.22 -10.61
N THR A 149 48.81 29.02 -10.18
CA THR A 149 50.20 28.63 -9.99
C THR A 149 50.76 27.88 -11.19
N SER A 150 49.95 27.11 -11.93
CA SER A 150 50.38 26.36 -13.11
C SER A 150 49.31 26.33 -14.21
N THR A 151 49.76 26.22 -15.44
CA THR A 151 48.93 26.20 -16.65
C THR A 151 49.40 25.14 -17.62
N ASP A 152 48.47 24.45 -18.27
CA ASP A 152 48.73 23.44 -19.31
C ASP A 152 48.08 23.86 -20.62
N LYS A 153 48.54 23.26 -21.73
CA LYS A 153 47.94 23.45 -23.05
C LYS A 153 47.02 22.31 -23.40
N VAL A 154 45.71 22.56 -23.49
CA VAL A 154 44.70 21.61 -23.90
C VAL A 154 44.15 22.03 -25.26
N LYS A 155 44.32 21.20 -26.27
CA LYS A 155 43.89 21.47 -27.66
C LYS A 155 44.36 22.83 -28.22
N GLY A 156 45.56 23.27 -27.78
CA GLY A 156 46.17 24.55 -28.24
C GLY A 156 45.85 25.77 -27.37
N ASN A 157 44.86 25.70 -26.49
CA ASN A 157 44.51 26.78 -25.56
C ASN A 157 45.23 26.61 -24.20
N LEU A 158 45.61 27.71 -23.61
CA LEU A 158 46.20 27.72 -22.27
C LEU A 158 45.06 27.58 -21.23
N THR A 159 45.17 26.61 -20.32
CA THR A 159 44.17 26.28 -19.30
C THR A 159 44.81 26.18 -17.93
N VAL A 160 44.01 26.32 -16.88
CA VAL A 160 44.46 26.19 -15.49
C VAL A 160 44.75 24.72 -15.17
N SER A 161 45.92 24.41 -14.64
CA SER A 161 46.31 23.08 -14.11
C SER A 161 46.58 23.06 -12.61
N GLY A 162 46.80 24.22 -12.01
CA GLY A 162 46.93 24.29 -10.53
C GLY A 162 46.68 25.70 -9.98
N ILE A 163 46.19 25.77 -8.77
CA ILE A 163 45.86 27.00 -8.05
C ILE A 163 46.25 26.93 -6.58
N ASP A 164 46.61 28.07 -6.00
CA ASP A 164 46.64 28.31 -4.55
C ASP A 164 45.35 29.00 -4.17
N PHE A 165 44.62 28.40 -3.20
CA PHE A 165 43.37 28.95 -2.66
C PHE A 165 43.61 29.38 -1.20
N TYR A 166 43.59 30.66 -0.98
CA TYR A 166 43.82 31.22 0.36
C TYR A 166 42.51 31.28 1.15
N VAL A 167 42.42 30.51 2.25
CA VAL A 167 41.21 30.34 3.07
C VAL A 167 41.63 30.34 4.54
N TYR A 168 40.95 31.09 5.39
CA TYR A 168 41.27 31.07 6.82
C TYR A 168 40.98 29.68 7.42
N ASP A 169 41.83 29.26 8.37
CA ASP A 169 41.67 28.00 9.10
C ASP A 169 40.32 27.92 9.82
N SER A 170 39.80 29.03 10.33
CA SER A 170 38.49 29.10 10.98
C SER A 170 37.33 28.69 10.08
N PHE A 171 37.43 28.97 8.77
CA PHE A 171 36.42 28.44 7.80
C PHE A 171 36.56 26.92 7.61
N GLY A 172 37.78 26.41 7.49
CA GLY A 172 38.06 24.98 7.37
C GLY A 172 37.59 24.18 8.58
N GLU A 173 37.89 24.70 9.77
CA GLU A 173 37.43 24.14 11.06
C GLU A 173 35.89 24.12 11.13
N GLY A 174 35.23 25.25 10.85
CA GLY A 174 33.76 25.36 10.87
C GLY A 174 33.09 24.47 9.85
N LEU A 175 33.66 24.36 8.65
CA LEU A 175 33.18 23.44 7.61
C LEU A 175 33.30 21.97 8.09
N TYR A 176 34.47 21.58 8.61
CA TYR A 176 34.68 20.19 9.05
C TYR A 176 33.82 19.87 10.29
N GLU A 177 33.76 20.74 11.28
CA GLU A 177 32.97 20.55 12.51
C GLU A 177 31.45 20.39 12.19
N SER A 178 30.94 21.12 11.21
CA SER A 178 29.54 21.00 10.80
C SER A 178 29.25 19.72 10.04
N CYS A 179 30.24 19.04 9.43
CA CYS A 179 30.08 17.92 8.52
C CYS A 179 30.58 16.56 9.06
N LYS A 180 31.45 16.56 10.08
CA LYS A 180 32.18 15.35 10.54
C LYS A 180 31.27 14.20 10.99
N ASP A 181 30.11 14.52 11.57
CA ASP A 181 29.19 13.54 12.15
C ASP A 181 27.95 13.29 11.28
N VAL A 182 27.84 13.97 10.12
CA VAL A 182 26.72 13.77 9.19
C VAL A 182 26.72 12.34 8.68
N LYS A 183 25.56 11.68 8.79
CA LYS A 183 25.37 10.27 8.46
C LYS A 183 24.63 10.10 7.14
N PHE A 184 24.99 9.04 6.46
CA PHE A 184 24.41 8.70 5.16
C PHE A 184 24.17 7.18 5.04
N GLY A 185 23.11 6.82 4.32
CA GLY A 185 22.76 5.44 4.03
C GLY A 185 22.13 4.67 5.20
N THR A 186 21.68 3.47 4.93
CA THR A 186 20.99 2.58 5.88
C THR A 186 21.87 2.14 7.06
N MET A 187 23.19 2.11 6.86
CA MET A 187 24.19 1.75 7.89
C MET A 187 24.66 2.95 8.71
N ASN A 188 24.06 4.12 8.55
CA ASN A 188 24.51 5.35 9.24
C ASN A 188 26.01 5.65 9.06
N SER A 189 26.55 5.39 7.88
CA SER A 189 27.95 5.70 7.57
C SER A 189 28.16 7.21 7.51
N ARG A 190 29.32 7.70 8.00
CA ARG A 190 29.60 9.13 7.94
C ARG A 190 29.81 9.59 6.50
N ALA A 191 29.16 10.67 6.11
CA ALA A 191 29.27 11.26 4.76
C ALA A 191 30.72 11.59 4.39
N ILE A 192 31.51 12.04 5.38
CA ILE A 192 32.93 12.38 5.22
C ILE A 192 33.79 11.18 4.76
N ASN A 193 33.36 9.95 5.04
CA ASN A 193 34.07 8.75 4.58
C ASN A 193 34.02 8.65 3.06
N PHE A 194 32.95 9.13 2.42
CA PHE A 194 32.76 9.10 0.98
C PHE A 194 33.26 10.38 0.28
N ILE A 195 32.86 11.57 0.77
CA ILE A 195 33.23 12.84 0.12
C ILE A 195 34.57 13.40 0.62
N GLY A 196 35.21 12.78 1.59
CA GLY A 196 36.46 13.22 2.22
C GLY A 196 37.47 12.10 2.49
N ALA A 197 37.26 10.90 1.92
CA ALA A 197 38.12 9.73 2.14
C ALA A 197 38.36 9.40 3.63
N GLY A 198 37.40 9.71 4.51
CA GLY A 198 37.52 9.47 5.94
C GLY A 198 38.44 10.44 6.68
N ALA A 199 38.63 11.64 6.17
CA ALA A 199 39.44 12.72 6.78
C ALA A 199 39.12 12.88 8.26
N LYS A 200 40.15 13.04 9.07
CA LYS A 200 40.07 13.18 10.54
C LYS A 200 40.07 14.63 11.00
N ASN A 201 40.43 15.55 10.09
CA ASN A 201 40.48 16.97 10.31
C ASN A 201 40.25 17.72 8.97
N PHE A 202 40.08 19.05 9.05
CA PHE A 202 39.84 19.86 7.85
C PHE A 202 41.05 19.89 6.89
N THR A 203 42.25 19.76 7.40
CA THR A 203 43.48 19.78 6.59
C THR A 203 43.59 18.58 5.71
N GLU A 204 43.26 17.36 6.24
CA GLU A 204 43.19 16.12 5.46
C GLU A 204 42.05 16.20 4.42
N TRP A 205 40.91 16.81 4.80
CA TRP A 205 39.81 16.97 3.87
C TRP A 205 40.15 17.94 2.74
N TYR A 206 40.79 19.05 3.02
CA TYR A 206 41.30 19.98 2.00
C TYR A 206 42.31 19.32 1.09
N ALA A 207 43.22 18.50 1.62
CA ALA A 207 44.17 17.74 0.80
C ALA A 207 43.44 16.76 -0.14
N PHE A 208 42.32 16.15 0.31
CA PHE A 208 41.50 15.26 -0.52
C PHE A 208 40.76 16.01 -1.63
N ILE A 209 39.99 17.06 -1.30
CA ILE A 209 39.19 17.80 -2.31
C ILE A 209 40.07 18.65 -3.25
N GLY A 210 41.26 19.04 -2.79
CA GLY A 210 42.20 19.83 -3.57
C GLY A 210 43.05 18.98 -4.56
N ARG A 211 43.05 17.66 -4.46
CA ARG A 211 43.79 16.84 -5.41
C ARG A 211 43.17 16.90 -6.83
N GLN A 212 44.01 16.96 -7.84
CA GLN A 212 43.53 16.76 -9.19
C GLN A 212 42.92 15.32 -9.33
N ALA A 213 41.68 15.22 -9.71
CA ALA A 213 41.03 13.92 -9.88
C ALA A 213 41.66 13.13 -11.05
N PRO A 214 41.85 11.79 -10.92
CA PRO A 214 42.18 10.89 -12.01
C PRO A 214 41.16 10.99 -13.16
N LEU A 215 41.49 10.44 -14.32
CA LEU A 215 40.58 10.37 -15.47
C LEU A 215 39.34 9.56 -15.09
N ASN A 216 38.17 10.06 -15.47
CA ASN A 216 36.86 9.43 -15.22
C ASN A 216 36.43 9.32 -13.74
N VAL A 217 37.19 9.89 -12.82
CA VAL A 217 36.84 9.94 -11.38
C VAL A 217 36.29 11.33 -11.03
N PRO A 218 35.19 11.47 -10.25
CA PRO A 218 34.70 12.77 -9.81
C PRO A 218 35.73 13.56 -9.00
N GLY A 219 35.67 14.88 -9.10
CA GLY A 219 36.55 15.80 -8.38
C GLY A 219 37.14 16.86 -9.29
N SER A 220 38.02 17.69 -8.74
CA SER A 220 38.59 18.84 -9.45
C SER A 220 39.36 18.48 -10.71
N PRO A 221 39.17 19.22 -11.80
CA PRO A 221 39.94 18.99 -13.04
C PRO A 221 41.41 19.47 -12.92
N TYR A 222 41.74 20.28 -11.92
CA TYR A 222 43.09 20.82 -11.65
C TYR A 222 43.44 20.68 -10.17
N ALA A 223 44.69 20.78 -9.80
CA ALA A 223 45.16 20.74 -8.44
C ALA A 223 44.83 22.05 -7.69
N MET A 224 44.34 21.95 -6.44
CA MET A 224 44.10 23.09 -5.55
C MET A 224 44.86 22.91 -4.26
N THR A 225 45.70 23.91 -3.93
CA THR A 225 46.42 23.93 -2.65
C THR A 225 45.79 24.96 -1.72
N PHE A 226 45.22 24.49 -0.62
CA PHE A 226 44.62 25.37 0.37
C PHE A 226 45.70 25.93 1.30
N LYS A 227 45.68 27.27 1.54
CA LYS A 227 46.69 27.98 2.36
C LYS A 227 46.01 28.96 3.31
N PRO A 228 46.37 29.01 4.62
CA PRO A 228 45.72 29.87 5.59
C PRO A 228 46.14 31.35 5.47
N SER A 229 47.26 31.64 4.83
CA SER A 229 47.81 33.00 4.72
C SER A 229 48.35 33.26 3.34
N ALA A 230 48.13 34.46 2.83
CA ALA A 230 48.72 34.95 1.58
C ALA A 230 50.05 35.68 1.86
N PRO A 231 50.97 35.73 0.87
CA PRO A 231 52.20 36.52 1.00
C PRO A 231 51.89 38.02 1.12
N GLU A 232 52.50 38.72 2.11
CA GLU A 232 52.26 40.15 2.38
C GLU A 232 52.52 41.04 1.18
N SER A 233 53.43 40.63 0.31
CA SER A 233 53.78 41.37 -0.92
C SER A 233 52.80 41.24 -2.09
N SER A 234 51.80 40.36 -1.96
CA SER A 234 50.89 40.04 -3.08
C SER A 234 49.61 40.89 -3.10
N GLY A 235 49.26 41.57 -2.03
CA GLY A 235 47.99 42.29 -1.86
C GLY A 235 46.78 41.36 -1.72
N MET A 236 47.00 40.04 -1.64
CA MET A 236 45.95 39.04 -1.48
C MET A 236 45.50 38.92 -0.03
N LYS A 237 44.25 38.56 0.18
CA LYS A 237 43.63 38.31 1.50
C LYS A 237 42.90 36.97 1.46
N PRO A 238 43.08 36.11 2.48
CA PRO A 238 42.33 34.85 2.52
C PRO A 238 40.83 35.07 2.55
N MET A 239 40.07 34.17 1.97
CA MET A 239 38.59 34.14 1.98
C MET A 239 38.08 34.14 3.40
N ASN A 240 37.19 35.07 3.72
CA ASN A 240 36.58 35.23 5.04
C ASN A 240 35.04 35.19 4.94
N VAL A 241 34.48 33.99 4.82
CA VAL A 241 33.05 33.77 4.85
C VAL A 241 32.71 33.10 6.17
N SER A 242 31.66 33.57 6.84
CA SER A 242 31.17 32.92 8.06
C SER A 242 30.60 31.55 7.80
N THR A 243 30.93 30.62 8.70
CA THR A 243 30.39 29.25 8.67
C THR A 243 29.17 29.11 9.58
N TYR A 244 28.26 28.26 9.21
CA TYR A 244 27.08 27.88 10.00
C TYR A 244 27.44 26.68 10.89
N SER A 245 27.10 26.79 12.20
CA SER A 245 27.21 25.64 13.11
C SER A 245 26.12 24.62 12.83
N CYS A 246 26.40 23.33 13.00
CA CYS A 246 25.38 22.28 12.90
C CYS A 246 24.27 22.41 13.96
N GLY A 247 24.50 23.17 15.05
CA GLY A 247 23.49 23.47 16.07
C GLY A 247 22.77 24.81 15.86
N ASP A 248 22.93 25.48 14.72
CA ASP A 248 22.22 26.71 14.37
C ASP A 248 20.71 26.52 14.31
N ILE A 249 19.94 27.50 14.82
CA ILE A 249 18.47 27.39 14.86
C ILE A 249 17.83 27.38 13.43
N SER A 250 18.45 28.14 12.52
CA SER A 250 17.90 28.30 11.15
C SER A 250 18.32 27.20 10.18
N LEU A 251 19.53 26.69 10.31
CA LEU A 251 20.13 25.67 9.45
C LEU A 251 20.58 24.43 10.25
N GLY A 252 20.00 24.20 11.42
CA GLY A 252 20.37 23.12 12.33
C GLY A 252 20.18 21.74 11.74
N CYS A 253 21.04 20.83 12.17
CA CYS A 253 21.04 19.44 11.77
C CYS A 253 20.29 18.58 12.78
N SER A 254 19.91 17.36 12.40
CA SER A 254 19.33 16.39 13.32
C SER A 254 20.29 16.06 14.48
N CYS A 255 19.79 15.66 15.64
CA CYS A 255 20.63 15.24 16.76
C CYS A 255 21.50 14.03 16.44
N GLY A 256 21.12 13.21 15.45
CA GLY A 256 21.93 12.12 14.92
C GLY A 256 23.17 12.59 14.16
N ASP A 257 23.09 13.77 13.51
CA ASP A 257 24.14 14.36 12.66
C ASP A 257 24.89 15.50 13.35
N CYS A 258 24.37 16.02 14.48
CA CYS A 258 24.98 17.03 15.32
C CYS A 258 24.73 16.75 16.80
N PRO A 259 25.40 15.74 17.38
CA PRO A 259 25.16 15.37 18.78
C PRO A 259 25.58 16.47 19.79
N GLN A 260 26.41 17.42 19.37
CA GLN A 260 26.88 18.51 20.21
C GLN A 260 25.96 19.76 20.24
N SER A 261 24.82 19.70 19.49
CA SER A 261 23.87 20.82 19.50
C SER A 261 23.29 21.04 20.91
N PRO A 262 23.18 22.28 21.38
CA PRO A 262 22.59 22.61 22.69
C PRO A 262 21.15 22.10 22.82
N VAL A 263 20.43 21.99 21.70
CA VAL A 263 19.06 21.50 21.66
C VAL A 263 19.02 19.98 21.93
N CYS A 264 20.09 19.25 21.55
CA CYS A 264 20.16 17.79 21.68
C CYS A 264 20.71 17.34 23.05
N ALA A 265 21.51 18.15 23.72
CA ALA A 265 22.13 17.83 25.01
C ALA A 265 21.14 17.77 26.19
N ASN A 266 19.93 18.31 26.04
CA ASN A 266 18.89 18.38 27.08
C ASN A 266 17.66 17.50 26.80
N THR A 267 17.72 16.62 25.87
CA THR A 267 16.68 15.59 25.69
C THR A 267 17.04 14.34 26.51
N ASP A 268 16.78 14.38 27.83
CA ASP A 268 16.16 13.19 28.41
C ASP A 268 15.03 12.79 27.47
N PRO A 269 14.91 11.50 27.04
CA PRO A 269 13.81 11.07 26.16
C PRO A 269 12.53 11.62 26.81
N PRO A 270 11.68 12.34 26.07
CA PRO A 270 10.45 12.87 26.64
C PRO A 270 9.79 11.68 27.32
N PRO A 271 9.36 11.80 28.61
CA PRO A 271 8.64 10.72 29.24
C PRO A 271 7.56 10.37 28.23
N HIS A 272 7.61 9.14 27.71
CA HIS A 272 6.50 8.64 26.89
C HIS A 272 5.26 9.00 27.70
N HIS A 273 4.56 10.03 27.29
CA HIS A 273 3.16 10.16 27.57
C HIS A 273 2.53 8.99 26.82
N GLU A 274 2.72 7.78 27.34
CA GLU A 274 1.68 6.80 27.35
C GLU A 274 0.53 7.58 27.95
N GLY A 275 -0.38 8.08 27.10
CA GLY A 275 -1.62 8.65 27.53
C GLY A 275 -2.13 7.66 28.54
N ALA A 276 -2.36 8.08 29.78
CA ALA A 276 -2.58 7.24 30.95
C ALA A 276 -3.64 6.19 30.63
N SER A 277 -3.28 5.15 29.91
CA SER A 277 -4.08 3.97 29.66
C SER A 277 -4.02 3.20 30.96
N CYS A 278 -5.06 3.44 31.79
CA CYS A 278 -5.26 2.70 33.01
C CYS A 278 -5.09 1.20 32.72
N ALA A 279 -4.06 0.58 33.28
CA ALA A 279 -3.78 -0.85 33.17
C ALA A 279 -3.77 -1.45 34.58
N VAL A 280 -4.61 -2.44 34.80
CA VAL A 280 -4.63 -3.23 36.03
C VAL A 280 -3.73 -4.43 35.86
N ARG A 281 -2.81 -4.63 36.79
CA ARG A 281 -1.89 -5.76 36.81
C ARG A 281 -2.38 -6.83 37.79
N ILE A 282 -2.73 -8.01 37.25
CA ILE A 282 -3.15 -9.17 38.04
C ILE A 282 -2.13 -10.29 37.79
N GLY A 283 -1.19 -10.45 38.70
CA GLY A 283 -0.10 -11.44 38.57
C GLY A 283 0.79 -11.10 37.38
N SER A 284 0.94 -12.00 36.43
CA SER A 284 1.75 -11.85 35.20
C SER A 284 1.00 -11.19 34.02
N LEU A 285 -0.33 -10.97 34.15
CA LEU A 285 -1.18 -10.40 33.08
C LEU A 285 -1.41 -8.90 33.29
N LYS A 286 -1.15 -8.09 32.23
CA LYS A 286 -1.54 -6.68 32.15
C LYS A 286 -2.82 -6.56 31.33
N ALA A 287 -3.92 -6.13 31.92
CA ALA A 287 -5.19 -5.86 31.25
C ALA A 287 -5.49 -4.36 31.26
N LYS A 288 -6.05 -3.82 30.17
CA LYS A 288 -6.54 -2.43 30.14
C LYS A 288 -7.71 -2.28 31.10
N CYS A 289 -7.80 -1.14 31.81
CA CYS A 289 -8.90 -0.90 32.79
C CYS A 289 -10.28 -1.06 32.17
N VAL A 290 -10.47 -0.69 30.91
CA VAL A 290 -11.75 -0.84 30.20
C VAL A 290 -12.13 -2.32 30.08
N ASP A 291 -11.18 -3.18 29.66
CA ASP A 291 -11.41 -4.61 29.51
C ASP A 291 -11.68 -5.28 30.88
N PHE A 292 -11.01 -4.80 31.92
CA PHE A 292 -11.20 -5.27 33.28
C PHE A 292 -12.58 -4.88 33.82
N ILE A 293 -13.03 -3.63 33.63
CA ILE A 293 -14.35 -3.16 34.02
C ILE A 293 -15.45 -3.91 33.24
N LEU A 294 -15.28 -4.10 31.92
CA LEU A 294 -16.22 -4.87 31.09
C LEU A 294 -16.32 -6.34 31.56
N THR A 295 -15.19 -6.94 31.91
CA THR A 295 -15.16 -8.32 32.42
C THR A 295 -15.88 -8.42 33.75
N ILE A 296 -15.67 -7.48 34.68
CA ILE A 296 -16.40 -7.44 35.96
C ILE A 296 -17.90 -7.24 35.73
N LEU A 297 -18.28 -6.29 34.87
CA LEU A 297 -19.67 -6.04 34.50
C LEU A 297 -20.34 -7.28 33.94
N TYR A 298 -19.66 -7.99 33.05
CA TYR A 298 -20.10 -9.24 32.44
C TYR A 298 -20.31 -10.33 33.50
N VAL A 299 -19.34 -10.54 34.43
CA VAL A 299 -19.44 -11.51 35.53
C VAL A 299 -20.61 -11.17 36.48
N ILE A 300 -20.82 -9.88 36.78
CA ILE A 300 -21.95 -9.42 37.61
C ILE A 300 -23.28 -9.73 36.89
N LEU A 301 -23.40 -9.40 35.57
CA LEU A 301 -24.62 -9.68 34.82
C LEU A 301 -24.93 -11.17 34.73
N VAL A 302 -23.92 -12.01 34.48
CA VAL A 302 -24.06 -13.47 34.45
C VAL A 302 -24.44 -13.99 35.82
N SER A 303 -23.84 -13.47 36.91
CA SER A 303 -24.18 -13.87 38.30
C SER A 303 -25.62 -13.47 38.69
N ILE A 304 -26.05 -12.29 38.27
CA ILE A 304 -27.46 -11.85 38.46
C ILE A 304 -28.41 -12.75 37.70
N PHE A 305 -28.09 -13.07 36.42
CA PHE A 305 -28.92 -13.93 35.59
C PHE A 305 -29.01 -15.36 36.14
N LEU A 306 -27.89 -15.94 36.56
CA LEU A 306 -27.85 -17.27 37.19
C LEU A 306 -28.55 -17.26 38.57
N GLY A 307 -28.33 -16.21 39.35
CA GLY A 307 -29.02 -16.03 40.66
C GLY A 307 -30.52 -15.92 40.47
N TRP A 308 -30.99 -15.18 39.47
CA TRP A 308 -32.42 -15.08 39.11
C TRP A 308 -32.99 -16.44 38.69
N GLY A 309 -32.23 -17.20 37.85
CA GLY A 309 -32.64 -18.53 37.42
C GLY A 309 -32.75 -19.53 38.56
N LEU A 310 -31.80 -19.49 39.50
CA LEU A 310 -31.82 -20.31 40.69
C LEU A 310 -32.94 -19.90 41.68
N PHE A 311 -33.18 -18.58 41.82
CA PHE A 311 -34.26 -18.07 42.67
C PHE A 311 -35.64 -18.44 42.11
N ARG A 312 -35.83 -18.37 40.77
CA ARG A 312 -37.07 -18.88 40.13
C ARG A 312 -37.27 -20.36 40.33
N ARG A 313 -36.23 -21.19 40.13
CA ARG A 313 -36.30 -22.65 40.39
C ARG A 313 -36.61 -22.96 41.84
N LYS A 314 -36.09 -22.20 42.79
CA LYS A 314 -36.41 -22.36 44.20
C LYS A 314 -37.85 -22.00 44.51
N ARG A 315 -38.37 -20.89 43.92
CA ARG A 315 -39.75 -20.45 44.09
C ARG A 315 -40.76 -21.42 43.48
N GLU A 316 -40.45 -22.03 42.34
CA GLU A 316 -41.25 -23.08 41.72
C GLU A 316 -41.27 -24.38 42.54
N ARG A 317 -40.14 -24.76 43.16
CA ARG A 317 -40.07 -25.88 44.11
C ARG A 317 -40.89 -25.61 45.37
N ASP A 318 -40.81 -24.42 45.96
CA ASP A 318 -41.53 -24.04 47.15
C ASP A 318 -43.04 -23.93 46.89
N GLN A 319 -43.46 -23.56 45.66
CA GLN A 319 -44.85 -23.61 45.25
C GLN A 319 -45.36 -25.04 45.03
N SER A 320 -44.56 -25.90 44.41
CA SER A 320 -44.87 -27.33 44.23
C SER A 320 -44.96 -28.08 45.57
N SER A 321 -44.15 -27.69 46.53
CA SER A 321 -44.16 -28.28 47.88
C SER A 321 -45.34 -27.82 48.78
N ARG A 322 -46.03 -26.71 48.39
CA ARG A 322 -47.19 -26.20 49.11
C ARG A 322 -48.53 -26.70 48.59
N MET A 323 -48.52 -27.47 47.46
CA MET A 323 -49.73 -28.05 46.87
C MET A 323 -49.90 -29.57 47.14
N ASN A 324 -49.61 -30.05 48.31
CA ASN A 324 -50.13 -31.31 48.87
C ASN A 324 -50.02 -31.19 50.38
N PRO A 325 -51.01 -31.56 51.22
CA PRO A 325 -51.99 -32.61 51.09
C PRO A 325 -53.36 -32.24 51.67
N VAL A 326 -54.43 -32.81 51.17
CA VAL A 326 -55.63 -33.22 51.95
C VAL A 326 -56.25 -34.30 51.08
N SER A 327 -56.09 -35.48 51.57
CA SER A 327 -56.75 -36.47 52.25
C SER A 327 -57.95 -37.15 51.59
N ASN A 328 -57.76 -38.46 51.51
CA ASN A 328 -58.75 -39.51 51.44
C ASN A 328 -60.14 -39.13 51.93
N ILE A 329 -61.18 -39.40 51.16
CA ILE A 329 -62.39 -40.06 51.61
C ILE A 329 -62.87 -40.97 50.47
N LYS A 330 -63.09 -42.24 50.86
CA LYS A 330 -63.86 -43.26 50.18
C LYS A 330 -65.34 -42.84 50.24
N ASP A 331 -66.09 -43.03 49.21
CA ASP A 331 -67.11 -44.07 49.20
C ASP A 331 -67.91 -44.09 47.90
N SER A 332 -68.18 -45.27 47.50
CA SER A 332 -69.20 -45.93 46.74
C SER A 332 -70.40 -45.13 46.22
N GLY A 333 -70.80 -45.41 44.97
CA GLY A 333 -72.17 -45.14 44.57
C GLY A 333 -72.33 -45.15 43.04
N GLU A 334 -72.69 -46.27 42.57
CA GLU A 334 -73.24 -46.78 41.37
C GLU A 334 -74.37 -45.92 40.75
N VAL A 335 -74.53 -46.04 39.37
CA VAL A 335 -75.79 -46.10 38.59
C VAL A 335 -76.02 -44.96 37.59
N THR A 336 -75.92 -45.43 36.32
CA THR A 336 -76.79 -45.16 35.12
C THR A 336 -76.99 -43.78 34.52
N GLY A 337 -76.50 -43.75 33.28
CA GLY A 337 -77.30 -43.49 32.06
C GLY A 337 -77.85 -42.12 31.76
N LYS A 338 -77.44 -41.48 30.75
CA LYS A 338 -78.17 -41.23 29.50
C LYS A 338 -77.43 -40.24 28.64
N LYS A 339 -77.43 -40.51 27.36
CA LYS A 339 -77.14 -39.63 26.28
C LYS A 339 -77.87 -38.29 26.39
N ASP A 340 -77.20 -37.25 26.00
CA ASP A 340 -77.72 -36.27 25.01
C ASP A 340 -76.61 -35.45 24.40
N GLU A 341 -76.80 -35.26 23.10
CA GLU A 341 -76.06 -34.47 22.17
C GLU A 341 -76.14 -32.96 22.46
N ASN A 342 -75.18 -32.30 21.93
CA ASN A 342 -75.07 -30.91 21.51
C ASN A 342 -74.06 -30.07 22.26
N LEU A 343 -72.91 -29.89 21.56
CA LEU A 343 -71.90 -28.92 21.87
C LEU A 343 -72.03 -27.70 21.06
N PRO A 344 -71.82 -26.55 21.54
CA PRO A 344 -71.15 -25.48 20.79
C PRO A 344 -69.76 -25.23 21.31
N MET A 345 -68.87 -25.18 20.37
CA MET A 345 -67.47 -24.77 20.39
C MET A 345 -67.34 -23.45 21.17
N GLN A 346 -66.79 -23.45 22.37
CA GLN A 346 -66.35 -22.23 23.08
C GLN A 346 -64.84 -22.12 23.12
N MET A 347 -64.39 -20.98 22.59
CA MET A 347 -63.08 -20.40 22.64
C MET A 347 -62.45 -20.55 24.04
N LEU A 348 -61.18 -20.96 24.03
CA LEU A 348 -60.29 -20.68 25.16
C LEU A 348 -59.94 -19.18 25.13
N GLU A 349 -60.66 -18.44 26.01
CA GLU A 349 -60.37 -17.03 26.27
C GLU A 349 -59.45 -16.92 27.46
N ASP A 350 -58.48 -16.07 27.32
CA ASP A 350 -57.35 -15.72 28.13
C ASP A 350 -57.65 -15.44 29.61
N SER A 351 -56.83 -15.96 30.47
CA SER A 351 -56.68 -15.51 31.85
C SER A 351 -55.60 -14.43 31.97
N PRO A 352 -55.85 -13.30 32.67
CA PRO A 352 -54.92 -12.16 32.65
C PRO A 352 -53.76 -12.35 33.60
N GLN A 353 -52.53 -12.38 33.06
CA GLN A 353 -51.29 -12.26 33.86
C GLN A 353 -50.52 -10.98 33.51
N THR A 354 -50.65 -10.07 34.45
CA THR A 354 -49.78 -8.97 34.95
C THR A 354 -48.64 -8.43 34.06
N GLY A 355 -48.80 -7.19 33.62
CA GLY A 355 -47.89 -6.01 33.70
C GLY A 355 -46.64 -5.89 32.84
N SER A 356 -45.84 -6.91 32.67
CA SER A 356 -44.59 -6.80 31.90
C SER A 356 -44.56 -7.63 30.59
N ARG A 357 -45.53 -8.53 30.43
CA ARG A 357 -45.71 -9.32 29.18
C ARG A 357 -46.63 -8.63 28.15
N VAL A 358 -47.26 -7.56 28.53
CA VAL A 358 -48.31 -6.92 27.72
C VAL A 358 -47.78 -6.26 26.46
N GLN A 359 -46.59 -5.64 26.50
CA GLN A 359 -46.03 -5.02 25.29
C GLN A 359 -45.48 -6.05 24.27
N LEU A 360 -44.84 -7.15 24.74
CA LEU A 360 -44.36 -8.18 23.82
C LEU A 360 -45.52 -8.97 23.20
N SER A 361 -46.58 -9.20 23.92
CA SER A 361 -47.78 -9.83 23.40
C SER A 361 -48.59 -8.97 22.41
N ILE A 362 -48.55 -7.66 22.54
CA ILE A 362 -49.19 -6.75 21.58
C ILE A 362 -48.47 -6.82 20.22
N VAL A 363 -47.15 -6.69 20.20
CA VAL A 363 -46.35 -6.81 18.93
C VAL A 363 -46.55 -8.18 18.31
N GLN A 364 -46.48 -9.24 19.08
CA GLN A 364 -46.67 -10.61 18.61
C GLN A 364 -48.12 -10.84 18.10
N GLY A 365 -49.11 -10.25 18.74
CA GLY A 365 -50.52 -10.30 18.28
C GLY A 365 -50.72 -9.58 16.94
N TYR A 366 -50.11 -8.39 16.74
CA TYR A 366 -50.12 -7.69 15.44
C TYR A 366 -49.44 -8.48 14.36
N MET A 367 -48.23 -9.03 14.61
CA MET A 367 -47.50 -9.86 13.68
C MET A 367 -48.29 -11.13 13.30
N SER A 368 -48.90 -11.79 14.25
CA SER A 368 -49.73 -12.98 13.99
C SER A 368 -50.95 -12.66 13.09
N LYS A 369 -51.64 -11.52 13.34
CA LYS A 369 -52.69 -11.02 12.44
C LYS A 369 -52.20 -10.74 11.03
N PHE A 370 -51.04 -10.07 10.94
CA PHE A 370 -50.38 -9.78 9.66
C PHE A 370 -50.08 -11.10 8.89
N TYR A 371 -49.37 -12.05 9.55
CA TYR A 371 -49.01 -13.32 8.93
C TYR A 371 -50.20 -14.18 8.55
N ARG A 372 -51.32 -14.10 9.27
CA ARG A 372 -52.57 -14.78 8.91
C ARG A 372 -53.13 -14.25 7.59
N CYS A 373 -53.22 -12.94 7.45
CA CYS A 373 -53.70 -12.32 6.22
C CYS A 373 -52.75 -12.53 5.05
N TYR A 374 -51.41 -12.35 5.32
CA TYR A 374 -50.35 -12.54 4.36
C TYR A 374 -50.25 -13.98 3.83
N GLY A 375 -50.26 -14.97 4.74
CA GLY A 375 -50.18 -16.41 4.36
C GLY A 375 -51.36 -16.85 3.51
N THR A 376 -52.59 -16.40 3.81
CA THR A 376 -53.76 -16.65 2.98
C THR A 376 -53.62 -16.00 1.60
N TRP A 377 -53.11 -14.81 1.51
CA TRP A 377 -52.90 -14.11 0.24
C TRP A 377 -51.82 -14.76 -0.64
N VAL A 378 -50.68 -15.17 -0.05
CA VAL A 378 -49.59 -15.90 -0.75
C VAL A 378 -50.10 -17.28 -1.26
N ALA A 379 -50.83 -18.02 -0.43
CA ALA A 379 -51.35 -19.30 -0.82
C ALA A 379 -52.37 -19.23 -1.98
N ARG A 380 -53.14 -18.13 -2.09
CA ARG A 380 -54.05 -17.88 -3.21
C ARG A 380 -53.37 -17.44 -4.49
N ASN A 381 -52.24 -16.67 -4.37
CA ASN A 381 -51.57 -16.08 -5.54
C ASN A 381 -50.10 -16.41 -5.59
N PRO A 382 -49.68 -17.69 -5.56
CA PRO A 382 -48.26 -18.05 -5.44
C PRO A 382 -47.46 -17.65 -6.68
N ILE A 383 -48.02 -17.67 -7.89
CA ILE A 383 -47.36 -17.27 -9.13
C ILE A 383 -47.03 -15.78 -9.13
N LEU A 384 -47.95 -14.92 -8.65
CA LEU A 384 -47.76 -13.49 -8.59
C LEU A 384 -46.69 -13.12 -7.57
N VAL A 385 -46.70 -13.76 -6.38
CA VAL A 385 -45.70 -13.54 -5.33
C VAL A 385 -44.32 -13.97 -5.81
N LEU A 386 -44.22 -15.13 -6.44
CA LEU A 386 -42.96 -15.66 -6.96
C LEU A 386 -42.40 -14.77 -8.07
N SER A 387 -43.25 -14.39 -9.05
CA SER A 387 -42.80 -13.53 -10.16
C SER A 387 -42.36 -12.15 -9.71
N LEU A 388 -43.07 -11.52 -8.75
CA LEU A 388 -42.73 -10.23 -8.23
C LEU A 388 -41.43 -10.27 -7.42
N SER A 389 -41.23 -11.25 -6.54
CA SER A 389 -40.01 -11.40 -5.75
C SER A 389 -38.79 -11.71 -6.63
N LEU A 390 -38.94 -12.57 -7.66
CA LEU A 390 -37.87 -12.83 -8.62
C LEU A 390 -37.55 -11.59 -9.48
N ALA A 391 -38.56 -10.84 -9.90
CA ALA A 391 -38.33 -9.62 -10.68
C ALA A 391 -37.52 -8.56 -9.88
N VAL A 392 -37.85 -8.36 -8.60
CA VAL A 392 -37.13 -7.44 -7.72
C VAL A 392 -35.66 -7.87 -7.54
N ILE A 393 -35.42 -9.17 -7.25
CA ILE A 393 -34.05 -9.63 -7.03
C ILE A 393 -33.22 -9.61 -8.31
N LEU A 394 -33.81 -9.94 -9.49
CA LEU A 394 -33.14 -9.85 -10.77
C LEU A 394 -32.79 -8.41 -11.14
N LEU A 395 -33.68 -7.44 -10.81
CA LEU A 395 -33.37 -6.00 -10.97
C LEU A 395 -32.15 -5.58 -10.13
N LEU A 396 -32.05 -6.07 -8.90
CA LEU A 396 -30.89 -5.79 -8.05
C LEU A 396 -29.62 -6.44 -8.64
N CYS A 397 -29.72 -7.65 -9.19
CA CYS A 397 -28.60 -8.33 -9.83
C CYS A 397 -28.06 -7.62 -11.08
N LEU A 398 -28.84 -6.75 -11.75
CA LEU A 398 -28.34 -5.96 -12.89
C LEU A 398 -27.16 -5.05 -12.48
N GLY A 399 -27.05 -4.68 -11.23
CA GLY A 399 -25.92 -3.91 -10.72
C GLY A 399 -24.57 -4.63 -10.80
N LEU A 400 -24.56 -5.97 -10.93
CA LEU A 400 -23.33 -6.77 -11.10
C LEU A 400 -22.51 -6.36 -12.35
N ILE A 401 -23.14 -5.70 -13.34
CA ILE A 401 -22.43 -5.15 -14.52
C ILE A 401 -21.33 -4.16 -14.07
N ARG A 402 -21.51 -3.47 -12.94
CA ARG A 402 -20.54 -2.53 -12.38
C ARG A 402 -19.68 -3.13 -11.27
N PHE A 403 -19.66 -4.44 -11.12
CA PHE A 403 -18.93 -5.13 -10.08
C PHE A 403 -17.43 -4.87 -10.16
N LYS A 404 -16.84 -4.43 -9.04
CA LYS A 404 -15.41 -4.21 -8.87
C LYS A 404 -14.99 -4.69 -7.49
N VAL A 405 -13.82 -5.35 -7.42
CA VAL A 405 -13.22 -5.81 -6.17
C VAL A 405 -12.07 -4.86 -5.81
N GLU A 406 -11.97 -4.49 -4.53
CA GLU A 406 -10.80 -3.80 -3.99
C GLU A 406 -9.87 -4.85 -3.37
N THR A 407 -8.66 -4.95 -3.89
CA THR A 407 -7.65 -5.93 -3.49
C THR A 407 -6.49 -5.30 -2.73
N ARG A 408 -6.37 -3.97 -2.74
CA ARG A 408 -5.27 -3.25 -2.11
C ARG A 408 -5.39 -3.27 -0.58
N PRO A 409 -4.40 -3.86 0.14
CA PRO A 409 -4.47 -4.01 1.60
C PRO A 409 -4.61 -2.66 2.33
N GLU A 410 -3.92 -1.63 1.88
CA GLU A 410 -3.98 -0.31 2.49
C GLU A 410 -5.38 0.30 2.50
N LYS A 411 -6.18 0.08 1.44
CA LYS A 411 -7.57 0.57 1.36
C LYS A 411 -8.57 -0.29 2.11
N LEU A 412 -8.21 -1.52 2.42
CA LEU A 412 -9.03 -2.44 3.19
C LEU A 412 -8.87 -2.22 4.70
N TRP A 413 -7.65 -1.93 5.17
CA TRP A 413 -7.34 -1.91 6.60
C TRP A 413 -7.26 -0.50 7.18
N VAL A 414 -6.91 0.51 6.38
CA VAL A 414 -6.72 1.89 6.86
C VAL A 414 -7.95 2.75 6.58
N GLY A 415 -8.55 3.27 7.63
CA GLY A 415 -9.71 4.18 7.52
C GLY A 415 -9.34 5.50 6.83
N PRO A 416 -10.19 6.03 5.91
CA PRO A 416 -9.90 7.25 5.14
C PRO A 416 -9.91 8.53 5.99
N GLY A 417 -9.90 8.59 7.21
CA GLY A 417 -9.78 9.74 8.12
C GLY A 417 -8.88 9.43 9.30
N SER A 418 -8.10 8.33 9.22
CA SER A 418 -7.16 7.98 10.27
C SER A 418 -5.92 8.87 10.20
N LYS A 419 -5.28 9.10 11.36
CA LYS A 419 -4.03 9.86 11.45
C LYS A 419 -2.95 9.33 10.50
N VAL A 420 -2.81 8.00 10.41
CA VAL A 420 -1.84 7.36 9.51
C VAL A 420 -2.13 7.66 8.03
N ALA A 421 -3.41 7.69 7.63
CA ALA A 421 -3.80 8.05 6.26
C ALA A 421 -3.50 9.52 5.94
N GLU A 422 -3.63 10.43 6.93
CA GLU A 422 -3.28 11.84 6.80
C GLU A 422 -1.78 12.04 6.72
N GLU A 423 -1.01 11.35 7.57
CA GLU A 423 0.46 11.38 7.57
C GLU A 423 1.02 10.82 6.26
N LYS A 424 0.47 9.70 5.76
CA LYS A 424 0.86 9.16 4.44
C LYS A 424 0.55 10.14 3.31
N ARG A 425 -0.63 10.78 3.33
CA ARG A 425 -1.00 11.77 2.32
C ARG A 425 -0.08 12.98 2.36
N PHE A 426 0.28 13.45 3.56
CA PHE A 426 1.25 14.54 3.72
C PHE A 426 2.60 14.15 3.13
N PHE A 427 3.10 12.95 3.44
CA PHE A 427 4.34 12.43 2.88
C PHE A 427 4.30 12.39 1.35
N ASP A 428 3.26 11.75 0.78
CA ASP A 428 3.12 11.56 -0.68
C ASP A 428 3.01 12.91 -1.43
N THR A 429 2.48 13.96 -0.78
CA THR A 429 2.31 15.28 -1.42
C THR A 429 3.52 16.21 -1.28
N HIS A 430 4.34 16.04 -0.23
CA HIS A 430 5.43 16.98 0.10
C HIS A 430 6.83 16.37 -0.09
N LEU A 431 6.98 15.05 0.07
CA LEU A 431 8.27 14.35 0.03
C LEU A 431 8.39 13.43 -1.20
N ALA A 432 7.45 13.49 -2.14
CA ALA A 432 7.24 12.60 -3.26
C ALA A 432 6.68 11.21 -2.86
N PRO A 433 5.96 10.52 -3.74
CA PRO A 433 5.43 9.20 -3.46
C PRO A 433 6.56 8.19 -3.26
N PHE A 434 6.33 7.19 -2.41
CA PHE A 434 7.21 6.05 -2.30
C PHE A 434 7.32 5.32 -3.65
N TYR A 435 8.53 4.85 -3.97
CA TYR A 435 8.74 3.97 -5.12
C TYR A 435 8.08 2.62 -4.90
N ARG A 436 7.62 2.00 -5.98
CA ARG A 436 7.27 0.59 -5.99
C ARG A 436 8.56 -0.23 -5.98
N ILE A 437 8.57 -1.32 -5.23
CA ILE A 437 9.78 -2.10 -5.01
C ILE A 437 9.61 -3.50 -5.60
N GLU A 438 10.46 -3.80 -6.58
CA GLU A 438 10.60 -5.13 -7.16
C GLU A 438 11.87 -5.77 -6.64
N GLN A 439 11.80 -7.01 -6.19
CA GLN A 439 12.95 -7.65 -5.53
C GLN A 439 13.16 -9.07 -6.03
N LEU A 440 14.43 -9.43 -6.26
CA LEU A 440 14.88 -10.80 -6.51
C LEU A 440 15.87 -11.21 -5.42
N ILE A 441 15.70 -12.40 -4.89
CA ILE A 441 16.59 -13.00 -3.89
C ILE A 441 17.10 -14.33 -4.45
N LEU A 442 18.38 -14.35 -4.83
CA LEU A 442 19.09 -15.53 -5.31
C LEU A 442 19.90 -16.14 -4.16
N ALA A 443 19.55 -17.33 -3.70
CA ALA A 443 20.16 -17.93 -2.53
C ALA A 443 20.73 -19.34 -2.80
N THR A 444 21.78 -19.71 -2.06
CA THR A 444 22.37 -21.05 -2.07
C THR A 444 21.48 -22.04 -1.33
N VAL A 445 21.51 -23.30 -1.78
CA VAL A 445 20.82 -24.41 -1.09
C VAL A 445 21.76 -24.99 -0.03
N PRO A 446 21.29 -25.27 1.19
CA PRO A 446 22.11 -25.93 2.20
C PRO A 446 22.48 -27.34 1.73
N GLU A 447 23.74 -27.75 1.90
CA GLU A 447 24.16 -29.11 1.66
C GLU A 447 23.53 -30.06 2.68
N ALA A 448 23.24 -31.30 2.26
CA ALA A 448 22.61 -32.29 3.12
C ALA A 448 23.49 -32.58 4.37
N GLY A 449 22.98 -32.16 5.56
CA GLY A 449 23.65 -32.29 6.84
C GLY A 449 24.52 -31.11 7.29
N ALA A 450 24.69 -30.06 6.47
CA ALA A 450 25.41 -28.85 6.87
C ALA A 450 24.46 -27.83 7.52
N GLN A 451 24.85 -27.32 8.69
CA GLN A 451 24.10 -26.24 9.37
C GLN A 451 24.29 -24.85 8.70
N LYS A 452 25.32 -24.66 7.91
CA LYS A 452 25.67 -23.39 7.26
C LYS A 452 25.51 -23.51 5.74
N ARG A 453 24.90 -22.51 5.12
CA ARG A 453 24.80 -22.43 3.67
C ARG A 453 26.13 -22.01 3.06
N PRO A 454 26.50 -22.49 1.87
CA PRO A 454 27.71 -22.05 1.18
C PRO A 454 27.59 -20.58 0.80
N SER A 455 28.74 -19.88 0.68
CA SER A 455 28.74 -18.49 0.23
C SER A 455 28.20 -18.36 -1.19
N ILE A 456 27.36 -17.34 -1.40
CA ILE A 456 26.83 -16.97 -2.72
C ILE A 456 27.86 -16.18 -3.55
N VAL A 457 28.84 -15.53 -2.91
CA VAL A 457 29.83 -14.65 -3.55
C VAL A 457 30.85 -15.49 -4.28
N THR A 458 30.49 -15.98 -5.45
CA THR A 458 31.32 -16.75 -6.36
C THR A 458 31.22 -16.19 -7.77
N GLU A 459 32.27 -16.38 -8.58
CA GLU A 459 32.30 -15.86 -9.96
C GLU A 459 31.15 -16.41 -10.83
N ASN A 460 30.84 -17.70 -10.70
CA ASN A 460 29.75 -18.33 -11.44
C ASN A 460 28.39 -17.73 -11.07
N ASN A 461 28.17 -17.43 -9.79
CA ASN A 461 26.93 -16.85 -9.33
C ASN A 461 26.79 -15.36 -9.74
N ILE A 462 27.90 -14.62 -9.81
CA ILE A 462 27.91 -13.24 -10.32
C ILE A 462 27.62 -13.24 -11.83
N LYS A 463 28.21 -14.16 -12.59
CA LYS A 463 27.90 -14.33 -14.04
C LYS A 463 26.44 -14.69 -14.26
N LEU A 464 25.88 -15.58 -13.43
CA LEU A 464 24.46 -15.91 -13.47
C LEU A 464 23.58 -14.66 -13.14
N LEU A 465 24.02 -13.86 -12.17
CA LEU A 465 23.30 -12.64 -11.80
C LEU A 465 23.28 -11.61 -12.98
N PHE A 466 24.39 -11.49 -13.74
CA PHE A 466 24.41 -10.70 -14.98
C PHE A 466 23.46 -11.26 -16.05
N GLU A 467 23.37 -12.59 -16.17
CA GLU A 467 22.43 -13.23 -17.10
C GLU A 467 20.98 -12.94 -16.72
N ILE A 468 20.67 -13.01 -15.43
CA ILE A 468 19.35 -12.63 -14.89
C ILE A 468 19.06 -11.15 -15.19
N GLN A 469 20.00 -10.25 -14.89
CA GLN A 469 19.85 -8.82 -15.14
C GLN A 469 19.58 -8.51 -16.60
N LYS A 470 20.34 -9.13 -17.52
CA LYS A 470 20.13 -8.97 -18.97
C LYS A 470 18.72 -9.35 -19.41
N LYS A 471 18.14 -10.40 -18.78
CA LYS A 471 16.75 -10.79 -19.08
C LYS A 471 15.76 -9.79 -18.51
N VAL A 472 16.01 -9.22 -17.32
CA VAL A 472 15.17 -8.18 -16.73
C VAL A 472 15.22 -6.88 -17.54
N ASP A 473 16.39 -6.46 -17.99
CA ASP A 473 16.56 -5.29 -18.87
C ASP A 473 15.88 -5.47 -20.24
N GLY A 474 15.73 -6.72 -20.68
CA GLY A 474 15.01 -7.09 -21.90
C GLY A 474 13.48 -7.07 -21.79
N ILE A 475 12.90 -6.76 -20.63
CA ILE A 475 11.45 -6.69 -20.47
C ILE A 475 10.90 -5.46 -21.18
N HIS A 476 9.98 -5.70 -22.11
CA HIS A 476 9.21 -4.67 -22.80
C HIS A 476 7.71 -4.96 -22.60
N ALA A 477 7.05 -4.18 -21.76
CA ALA A 477 5.61 -4.29 -21.51
C ALA A 477 4.83 -3.35 -22.44
N ASN A 478 3.74 -3.83 -23.02
CA ASN A 478 2.86 -2.98 -23.84
C ASN A 478 1.80 -2.31 -22.95
N TYR A 479 1.83 -0.98 -22.88
CA TYR A 479 0.82 -0.17 -22.25
C TYR A 479 0.21 0.83 -23.25
N SER A 480 -1.08 0.68 -23.55
CA SER A 480 -1.83 1.57 -24.47
C SER A 480 -1.12 1.82 -25.83
N GLY A 481 -0.39 0.79 -26.35
CA GLY A 481 0.33 0.88 -27.61
C GLY A 481 1.76 1.44 -27.50
N THR A 482 2.23 1.81 -26.32
CA THR A 482 3.62 2.18 -26.03
C THR A 482 4.35 1.03 -25.33
N MET A 483 5.59 0.76 -25.77
CA MET A 483 6.44 -0.23 -25.11
C MET A 483 7.15 0.44 -23.93
N VAL A 484 7.01 -0.13 -22.76
CA VAL A 484 7.59 0.35 -21.50
C VAL A 484 8.72 -0.59 -21.09
N SER A 485 9.92 -0.05 -20.89
CA SER A 485 11.09 -0.75 -20.38
C SER A 485 11.41 -0.34 -18.95
N LEU A 486 12.34 -1.05 -18.28
CA LEU A 486 12.80 -0.68 -16.94
C LEU A 486 13.35 0.75 -16.90
N THR A 487 14.08 1.15 -17.93
CA THR A 487 14.69 2.49 -17.99
C THR A 487 13.66 3.62 -18.08
N ASP A 488 12.43 3.36 -18.50
CA ASP A 488 11.37 4.38 -18.56
C ASP A 488 10.71 4.65 -17.20
N ILE A 489 10.78 3.67 -16.29
CA ILE A 489 10.04 3.71 -15.02
C ILE A 489 10.94 3.67 -13.77
N CYS A 490 12.22 3.36 -13.89
CA CYS A 490 13.12 3.26 -12.74
C CYS A 490 13.45 4.62 -12.11
N LEU A 491 13.80 4.59 -10.82
CA LEU A 491 14.40 5.73 -10.13
C LEU A 491 15.75 6.05 -10.74
N LYS A 492 15.93 7.29 -11.19
CA LYS A 492 17.20 7.82 -11.74
C LYS A 492 17.64 9.03 -10.93
N PRO A 493 18.51 8.87 -9.92
CA PRO A 493 18.92 9.97 -9.05
C PRO A 493 19.61 11.12 -9.79
N LEU A 494 20.30 10.83 -10.89
CA LEU A 494 21.05 11.78 -11.73
C LEU A 494 20.58 11.79 -13.19
N ASP A 495 19.32 11.44 -13.44
CA ASP A 495 18.63 11.44 -14.75
C ASP A 495 19.21 10.47 -15.83
N LYS A 496 20.20 9.65 -15.48
CA LYS A 496 20.83 8.72 -16.45
C LYS A 496 20.59 7.24 -16.10
N ASP A 497 21.14 6.79 -14.98
CA ASP A 497 21.21 5.38 -14.66
C ASP A 497 20.21 5.01 -13.58
N CYS A 498 19.60 3.80 -13.70
CA CYS A 498 18.68 3.28 -12.72
C CYS A 498 19.38 3.01 -11.39
N ALA A 499 18.74 3.39 -10.26
CA ALA A 499 19.21 3.12 -8.91
C ALA A 499 18.94 1.67 -8.47
N THR A 500 19.17 0.68 -9.35
CA THR A 500 19.05 -0.73 -9.01
C THR A 500 20.05 -1.09 -7.92
N GLN A 501 19.57 -1.65 -6.80
CA GLN A 501 20.42 -2.11 -5.71
C GLN A 501 20.86 -3.55 -6.01
N SER A 502 22.12 -3.75 -6.35
CA SER A 502 22.68 -5.07 -6.67
C SER A 502 24.19 -5.05 -6.55
N VAL A 503 24.81 -6.17 -6.19
CA VAL A 503 26.29 -6.34 -6.22
C VAL A 503 26.88 -6.03 -7.59
N LEU A 504 26.08 -6.12 -8.68
CA LEU A 504 26.52 -5.77 -10.04
C LEU A 504 26.88 -4.30 -10.20
N GLN A 505 26.44 -3.45 -9.29
CA GLN A 505 26.78 -2.02 -9.27
C GLN A 505 28.28 -1.77 -9.02
N TYR A 506 28.97 -2.67 -8.36
CA TYR A 506 30.44 -2.58 -8.20
C TYR A 506 31.17 -2.74 -9.53
N PHE A 507 30.51 -3.31 -10.53
CA PHE A 507 30.95 -3.40 -11.92
C PHE A 507 30.25 -2.38 -12.83
N GLN A 508 29.56 -1.40 -12.25
CA GLN A 508 28.75 -0.40 -12.98
C GLN A 508 27.74 -1.00 -13.95
N MET A 509 27.15 -2.15 -13.58
CA MET A 509 26.17 -2.92 -14.37
C MET A 509 26.69 -3.44 -15.72
N ASP A 510 28.00 -3.37 -15.99
CA ASP A 510 28.62 -3.82 -17.24
C ASP A 510 29.34 -5.17 -17.02
N PRO A 511 28.94 -6.26 -17.72
CA PRO A 511 29.60 -7.56 -17.63
C PRO A 511 31.09 -7.55 -18.02
N GLN A 512 31.52 -6.61 -18.90
CA GLN A 512 32.93 -6.52 -19.31
C GLN A 512 33.84 -6.08 -18.16
N ASN A 513 33.30 -5.34 -17.22
CA ASN A 513 34.04 -4.89 -16.03
C ASN A 513 34.31 -6.00 -15.03
N LEU A 514 33.61 -7.14 -15.11
CA LEU A 514 33.87 -8.28 -14.25
C LEU A 514 35.33 -8.78 -14.37
N ASP A 515 35.79 -8.97 -15.60
CA ASP A 515 37.14 -9.42 -15.85
C ASP A 515 38.18 -8.29 -15.69
N ASN A 516 37.80 -7.05 -16.05
CA ASN A 516 38.68 -5.87 -16.00
C ASN A 516 39.02 -5.43 -14.56
N TYR A 517 38.11 -5.59 -13.62
CA TYR A 517 38.27 -5.15 -12.23
C TYR A 517 38.77 -6.23 -11.29
N GLY A 518 38.91 -7.50 -11.76
CA GLY A 518 39.41 -8.60 -10.93
C GLY A 518 38.34 -9.47 -10.29
N GLY A 519 37.11 -9.49 -10.84
CA GLY A 519 36.09 -10.48 -10.51
C GLY A 519 35.65 -10.47 -9.03
N VAL A 520 35.66 -11.63 -8.40
CA VAL A 520 35.24 -11.83 -6.99
C VAL A 520 36.11 -11.05 -6.00
N GLU A 521 37.41 -10.88 -6.28
CA GLU A 521 38.32 -10.14 -5.38
C GLU A 521 37.92 -8.66 -5.32
N HIS A 522 37.51 -8.08 -6.44
CA HIS A 522 36.97 -6.73 -6.47
C HIS A 522 35.67 -6.58 -5.66
N VAL A 523 34.75 -7.57 -5.78
CA VAL A 523 33.54 -7.57 -4.95
C VAL A 523 33.90 -7.61 -3.47
N ASN A 524 34.78 -8.56 -3.05
CA ASN A 524 35.18 -8.68 -1.64
C ASN A 524 35.87 -7.41 -1.13
N TYR A 525 36.64 -6.74 -1.94
CA TYR A 525 37.21 -5.43 -1.60
C TYR A 525 36.11 -4.39 -1.41
N CYS A 526 35.15 -4.29 -2.35
CA CYS A 526 34.07 -3.31 -2.27
C CYS A 526 33.07 -3.61 -1.13
N LEU A 527 32.87 -4.84 -0.75
CA LEU A 527 32.06 -5.19 0.41
C LEU A 527 32.62 -4.62 1.72
N GLN A 528 33.95 -4.46 1.81
CA GLN A 528 34.60 -3.88 2.98
C GLN A 528 34.79 -2.34 2.85
N HIS A 529 34.87 -1.84 1.62
CA HIS A 529 35.23 -0.46 1.30
C HIS A 529 34.18 0.19 0.38
N TYR A 530 32.90 -0.11 0.56
CA TYR A 530 31.80 0.33 -0.31
C TYR A 530 31.65 1.84 -0.42
N SER A 531 32.18 2.60 0.54
CA SER A 531 32.25 4.05 0.51
C SER A 531 33.39 4.62 -0.33
N SER A 532 34.25 3.75 -0.95
CA SER A 532 35.33 4.21 -1.82
C SER A 532 34.76 4.82 -3.12
N ALA A 533 34.97 6.11 -3.31
CA ALA A 533 34.49 6.84 -4.48
C ALA A 533 35.24 6.48 -5.76
N ASP A 534 36.45 5.96 -5.65
CA ASP A 534 37.34 5.72 -6.78
C ASP A 534 37.14 4.32 -7.38
N THR A 535 36.83 3.33 -6.55
CA THR A 535 36.85 1.89 -6.97
C THR A 535 35.51 1.20 -6.87
N CYS A 536 34.65 1.57 -5.91
CA CYS A 536 33.42 0.83 -5.59
C CYS A 536 32.13 1.61 -5.87
N ARG A 537 32.22 2.62 -6.72
CA ARG A 537 31.08 3.49 -7.04
C ARG A 537 30.12 2.83 -8.01
N SER A 538 28.82 2.92 -7.68
CA SER A 538 27.74 2.46 -8.56
C SER A 538 27.62 3.24 -9.89
N ALA A 539 26.93 2.68 -10.86
CA ALA A 539 26.60 3.36 -12.11
C ALA A 539 25.82 4.65 -11.84
N PHE A 540 24.88 4.64 -10.91
CA PHE A 540 24.09 5.82 -10.51
C PHE A 540 24.82 6.79 -9.54
N LYS A 541 26.15 6.63 -9.42
CA LYS A 541 27.07 7.56 -8.75
C LYS A 541 26.91 7.69 -7.22
N ALA A 542 26.26 6.76 -6.55
CA ALA A 542 26.17 6.67 -5.08
C ALA A 542 26.86 5.40 -4.56
N PRO A 543 27.26 5.34 -3.27
CA PRO A 543 27.76 4.08 -2.69
C PRO A 543 26.63 3.08 -2.58
N LEU A 544 26.95 1.81 -2.78
CA LEU A 544 26.04 0.69 -2.54
C LEU A 544 26.38 0.07 -1.18
N ASP A 545 25.47 0.16 -0.24
CA ASP A 545 25.61 -0.53 1.04
C ASP A 545 25.46 -2.05 0.86
N PRO A 546 26.45 -2.87 1.24
CA PRO A 546 26.39 -4.32 1.12
C PRO A 546 25.16 -4.97 1.76
N SER A 547 24.66 -4.39 2.85
CA SER A 547 23.47 -4.91 3.56
C SER A 547 22.19 -4.83 2.74
N THR A 548 22.15 -3.97 1.71
CA THR A 548 21.00 -3.84 0.80
C THR A 548 21.04 -4.83 -0.37
N ALA A 549 22.24 -5.37 -0.67
CA ALA A 549 22.46 -6.26 -1.82
C ALA A 549 22.79 -7.70 -1.43
N LEU A 550 22.98 -7.99 -0.14
CA LEU A 550 23.37 -9.30 0.39
C LEU A 550 22.45 -9.74 1.52
N GLY A 551 22.30 -11.06 1.68
CA GLY A 551 21.56 -11.67 2.77
C GLY A 551 22.23 -12.94 3.32
N GLY A 552 21.87 -13.32 4.56
CA GLY A 552 22.37 -14.53 5.19
C GLY A 552 23.83 -14.46 5.66
N PHE A 553 24.30 -13.27 6.06
CA PHE A 553 25.61 -13.02 6.66
C PHE A 553 25.46 -12.69 8.15
N SER A 554 26.55 -12.75 8.91
CA SER A 554 26.61 -12.42 10.34
C SER A 554 27.48 -11.20 10.60
N GLY A 555 26.96 -10.20 11.31
CA GLY A 555 27.66 -8.94 11.57
C GLY A 555 28.08 -8.26 10.27
N ASN A 556 29.37 -7.92 10.13
CA ASN A 556 29.91 -7.28 8.93
C ASN A 556 30.69 -8.26 8.03
N ASN A 557 30.49 -9.56 8.20
CA ASN A 557 31.16 -10.57 7.39
C ASN A 557 30.40 -10.86 6.09
N TYR A 558 30.40 -9.91 5.19
CA TYR A 558 29.66 -9.98 3.93
C TYR A 558 30.15 -11.07 2.97
N SER A 559 31.42 -11.51 3.04
CA SER A 559 31.94 -12.60 2.22
C SER A 559 31.31 -13.96 2.53
N GLU A 560 30.65 -14.12 3.69
CA GLU A 560 29.91 -15.32 4.05
C GLU A 560 28.43 -15.27 3.63
N ALA A 561 28.00 -14.22 2.95
CA ALA A 561 26.62 -14.07 2.52
C ALA A 561 26.15 -15.27 1.71
N SER A 562 24.95 -15.76 1.99
CA SER A 562 24.33 -16.90 1.32
C SER A 562 23.29 -16.53 0.29
N ALA A 563 23.00 -15.24 0.12
CA ALA A 563 22.04 -14.73 -0.87
C ALA A 563 22.49 -13.41 -1.49
N PHE A 564 22.21 -13.23 -2.79
CA PHE A 564 22.18 -11.93 -3.44
C PHE A 564 20.77 -11.37 -3.43
N ILE A 565 20.64 -10.08 -3.15
CA ILE A 565 19.39 -9.33 -3.20
C ILE A 565 19.52 -8.29 -4.31
N VAL A 566 18.59 -8.31 -5.25
CA VAL A 566 18.48 -7.28 -6.28
C VAL A 566 17.18 -6.54 -6.07
N THR A 567 17.25 -5.22 -5.94
CA THR A 567 16.07 -4.36 -5.71
C THR A 567 15.96 -3.33 -6.83
N TYR A 568 14.81 -3.28 -7.47
CA TYR A 568 14.47 -2.32 -8.52
C TYR A 568 13.44 -1.32 -7.99
N PRO A 569 13.84 -0.10 -7.61
CA PRO A 569 12.89 0.97 -7.29
C PRO A 569 12.30 1.53 -8.59
N VAL A 570 10.99 1.35 -8.79
CA VAL A 570 10.27 1.88 -9.95
C VAL A 570 9.30 2.98 -9.54
N ASN A 571 8.97 3.85 -10.48
CA ASN A 571 8.20 5.05 -10.22
C ASN A 571 6.75 4.73 -9.78
N ASN A 572 6.27 5.45 -8.77
CA ASN A 572 4.91 5.34 -8.24
C ASN A 572 4.18 6.70 -8.29
N VAL A 573 4.60 7.61 -9.15
CA VAL A 573 3.97 8.93 -9.28
C VAL A 573 2.55 8.75 -9.79
N ILE A 574 1.60 9.20 -8.99
CA ILE A 574 0.19 9.27 -9.36
C ILE A 574 0.04 10.56 -10.16
N ASP A 575 0.14 10.46 -11.49
CA ASP A 575 -0.28 11.54 -12.38
C ASP A 575 -1.78 11.83 -12.17
N LYS A 576 -2.23 13.06 -12.47
CA LYS A 576 -3.66 13.43 -12.38
C LYS A 576 -4.56 12.54 -13.24
N GLU A 577 -3.98 11.85 -14.21
CA GLU A 577 -4.61 10.88 -15.10
C GLU A 577 -4.35 9.40 -14.69
N GLY A 578 -3.47 9.12 -13.73
CA GLY A 578 -3.15 7.76 -13.24
C GLY A 578 -2.22 6.94 -14.15
N ASN A 579 -1.72 7.52 -15.24
CA ASN A 579 -1.06 6.80 -16.32
C ASN A 579 0.34 6.27 -15.98
N GLU A 580 1.12 6.96 -15.13
CA GLU A 580 2.51 6.54 -14.85
C GLU A 580 2.58 5.34 -13.91
N THR A 581 1.72 5.28 -12.90
CA THR A 581 1.60 4.10 -12.04
C THR A 581 1.14 2.88 -12.84
N ASP A 582 0.24 3.07 -13.80
CA ASP A 582 -0.26 1.97 -14.65
C ASP A 582 0.83 1.41 -15.58
N LYS A 583 1.77 2.24 -16.07
CA LYS A 583 2.96 1.79 -16.82
C LYS A 583 3.84 0.88 -15.95
N ALA A 584 4.12 1.29 -14.71
CA ALA A 584 4.89 0.49 -13.77
C ALA A 584 4.20 -0.85 -13.48
N VAL A 585 2.88 -0.85 -13.24
CA VAL A 585 2.09 -2.07 -13.01
C VAL A 585 2.11 -3.00 -14.24
N ALA A 586 2.09 -2.44 -15.46
CA ALA A 586 2.19 -3.25 -16.68
C ALA A 586 3.56 -3.94 -16.79
N TRP A 587 4.63 -3.21 -16.48
CA TRP A 587 5.97 -3.77 -16.44
C TRP A 587 6.14 -4.81 -15.32
N GLU A 588 5.62 -4.56 -14.12
CA GLU A 588 5.63 -5.52 -13.00
C GLU A 588 4.99 -6.86 -13.38
N LYS A 589 3.87 -6.84 -14.08
CA LYS A 589 3.22 -8.08 -14.54
C LYS A 589 4.11 -8.87 -15.50
N ALA A 590 4.79 -8.18 -16.42
CA ALA A 590 5.74 -8.82 -17.32
C ALA A 590 6.96 -9.37 -16.54
N PHE A 591 7.45 -8.64 -15.54
CA PHE A 591 8.51 -9.07 -14.64
C PHE A 591 8.12 -10.35 -13.87
N ILE A 592 6.93 -10.40 -13.27
CA ILE A 592 6.44 -11.59 -12.56
C ILE A 592 6.34 -12.79 -13.52
N GLN A 593 5.87 -12.59 -14.75
CA GLN A 593 5.81 -13.64 -15.75
C GLN A 593 7.20 -14.14 -16.17
N LEU A 594 8.16 -13.25 -16.39
CA LEU A 594 9.56 -13.61 -16.68
C LEU A 594 10.14 -14.45 -15.54
N VAL A 595 9.95 -14.00 -14.30
CA VAL A 595 10.47 -14.73 -13.11
C VAL A 595 9.86 -16.13 -13.02
N LYS A 596 8.55 -16.27 -13.14
CA LYS A 596 7.85 -17.54 -13.00
C LYS A 596 8.18 -18.52 -14.14
N ASN A 597 8.23 -18.04 -15.38
CA ASN A 597 8.33 -18.90 -16.55
C ASN A 597 9.77 -19.20 -16.99
N GLU A 598 10.71 -18.27 -16.77
CA GLU A 598 12.08 -18.42 -17.28
C GLU A 598 13.14 -18.44 -16.17
N LEU A 599 13.10 -17.48 -15.22
CA LEU A 599 14.19 -17.34 -14.24
C LEU A 599 14.16 -18.47 -13.19
N LEU A 600 12.99 -18.85 -12.68
CA LEU A 600 12.87 -19.91 -11.71
C LEU A 600 13.40 -21.25 -12.23
N PRO A 601 13.03 -21.76 -13.42
CA PRO A 601 13.57 -23.01 -13.96
C PRO A 601 15.09 -22.91 -14.22
N MET A 602 15.56 -21.75 -14.72
CA MET A 602 16.97 -21.51 -15.01
C MET A 602 17.82 -21.60 -13.73
N VAL A 603 17.40 -20.94 -12.67
CA VAL A 603 18.11 -20.92 -11.39
C VAL A 603 18.07 -22.29 -10.70
N GLN A 604 16.95 -22.99 -10.72
CA GLN A 604 16.81 -24.34 -10.17
C GLN A 604 17.76 -25.34 -10.84
N SER A 605 17.99 -25.20 -12.16
CA SER A 605 18.95 -26.05 -12.88
C SER A 605 20.41 -25.89 -12.41
N LYS A 606 20.73 -24.79 -11.69
CA LYS A 606 22.04 -24.47 -11.12
C LYS A 606 22.18 -24.80 -9.64
N ASN A 607 21.24 -25.54 -9.03
CA ASN A 607 21.17 -25.83 -7.60
C ASN A 607 21.12 -24.58 -6.70
N LEU A 608 20.47 -23.54 -7.17
CA LEU A 608 20.18 -22.32 -6.43
C LEU A 608 18.68 -22.14 -6.27
N THR A 609 18.26 -21.33 -5.30
CA THR A 609 16.87 -20.93 -5.12
C THR A 609 16.70 -19.47 -5.52
N LEU A 610 15.61 -19.17 -6.21
CA LEU A 610 15.20 -17.81 -6.53
C LEU A 610 13.86 -17.53 -5.86
N SER A 611 13.80 -16.46 -5.08
CA SER A 611 12.56 -15.91 -4.54
C SER A 611 12.39 -14.50 -5.10
N PHE A 612 11.15 -14.06 -5.20
CA PHE A 612 10.87 -12.71 -5.69
C PHE A 612 9.73 -12.06 -4.92
N SER A 613 9.73 -10.75 -4.90
CA SER A 613 8.64 -9.91 -4.38
C SER A 613 8.41 -8.75 -5.33
N SER A 614 7.15 -8.42 -5.55
CA SER A 614 6.70 -7.24 -6.29
C SER A 614 5.50 -6.69 -5.55
N GLU A 615 5.24 -5.39 -5.64
CA GLU A 615 4.07 -4.81 -4.98
C GLU A 615 2.77 -5.39 -5.52
N SER A 616 2.72 -5.71 -6.82
CA SER A 616 1.58 -6.39 -7.45
C SER A 616 1.50 -7.89 -7.12
N SER A 617 2.55 -8.52 -6.60
CA SER A 617 2.57 -9.97 -6.33
C SER A 617 1.61 -10.37 -5.21
N ILE A 618 1.42 -9.53 -4.20
CA ILE A 618 0.47 -9.75 -3.11
C ILE A 618 -0.96 -9.72 -3.66
N GLU A 619 -1.25 -8.77 -4.54
CA GLU A 619 -2.57 -8.66 -5.17
C GLU A 619 -2.86 -9.86 -6.07
N GLU A 620 -1.88 -10.33 -6.87
CA GLU A 620 -2.03 -11.53 -7.70
C GLU A 620 -2.25 -12.79 -6.86
N GLU A 621 -1.54 -12.94 -5.76
CA GLU A 621 -1.66 -14.10 -4.88
C GLU A 621 -3.03 -14.11 -4.18
N LEU A 622 -3.49 -12.98 -3.67
CA LEU A 622 -4.84 -12.84 -3.12
C LEU A 622 -5.91 -13.23 -4.16
N LYS A 623 -5.74 -12.80 -5.41
CA LYS A 623 -6.65 -13.15 -6.49
C LYS A 623 -6.61 -14.65 -6.83
N ARG A 624 -5.43 -15.27 -6.79
CA ARG A 624 -5.24 -16.71 -7.04
C ARG A 624 -5.92 -17.55 -5.95
N GLU A 625 -5.70 -17.21 -4.68
CA GLU A 625 -6.32 -17.90 -3.54
C GLU A 625 -7.85 -17.80 -3.62
N SER A 626 -8.39 -16.60 -3.85
CA SER A 626 -9.85 -16.42 -4.00
C SER A 626 -10.45 -17.25 -5.13
N THR A 627 -9.73 -17.48 -6.23
CA THR A 627 -10.22 -18.35 -7.31
C THR A 627 -10.22 -19.83 -6.92
N ALA A 628 -9.29 -20.26 -6.09
CA ALA A 628 -9.27 -21.62 -5.56
C ALA A 628 -10.43 -21.87 -4.59
N ASP A 629 -10.84 -20.87 -3.83
CA ASP A 629 -11.93 -20.97 -2.85
C ASP A 629 -13.32 -21.10 -3.48
N VAL A 630 -13.50 -20.69 -4.73
CA VAL A 630 -14.78 -20.89 -5.47
C VAL A 630 -15.18 -22.37 -5.53
N ILE A 631 -14.23 -23.28 -5.70
CA ILE A 631 -14.49 -24.72 -5.73
C ILE A 631 -14.96 -25.20 -4.34
N THR A 632 -14.32 -24.73 -3.29
CA THR A 632 -14.70 -25.05 -1.90
C THR A 632 -16.11 -24.56 -1.57
N ILE A 633 -16.46 -23.34 -2.04
CA ILE A 633 -17.80 -22.77 -1.90
C ILE A 633 -18.82 -23.66 -2.62
N LEU A 634 -18.54 -24.06 -3.86
CA LEU A 634 -19.44 -24.92 -4.65
C LEU A 634 -19.68 -26.27 -3.96
N ILE A 635 -18.61 -26.92 -3.48
CA ILE A 635 -18.72 -28.21 -2.76
C ILE A 635 -19.56 -28.03 -1.49
N SER A 636 -19.36 -26.94 -0.74
CA SER A 636 -20.13 -26.65 0.47
C SER A 636 -21.62 -26.49 0.17
N TYR A 637 -21.99 -25.78 -0.90
CA TYR A 637 -23.38 -25.64 -1.33
C TYR A 637 -24.00 -27.00 -1.75
N LEU A 638 -23.23 -27.87 -2.41
CA LEU A 638 -23.68 -29.23 -2.75
C LEU A 638 -23.92 -30.08 -1.50
N VAL A 639 -23.03 -30.03 -0.52
CA VAL A 639 -23.15 -30.73 0.77
C VAL A 639 -24.39 -30.23 1.52
N MET A 640 -24.59 -28.92 1.60
CA MET A 640 -25.76 -28.32 2.26
C MET A 640 -27.06 -28.64 1.51
N PHE A 641 -27.05 -28.66 0.17
CA PHE A 641 -28.19 -29.12 -0.61
C PHE A 641 -28.54 -30.58 -0.31
N ALA A 642 -27.55 -31.47 -0.24
CA ALA A 642 -27.78 -32.86 0.12
C ALA A 642 -28.36 -32.99 1.54
N TYR A 643 -27.80 -32.24 2.51
CA TYR A 643 -28.29 -32.18 3.89
C TYR A 643 -29.75 -31.70 3.97
N ILE A 644 -30.09 -30.58 3.31
CA ILE A 644 -31.46 -30.05 3.28
C ILE A 644 -32.42 -31.06 2.63
N SER A 645 -32.02 -31.69 1.52
CA SER A 645 -32.83 -32.69 0.80
C SER A 645 -33.14 -33.91 1.68
N LEU A 646 -32.19 -34.33 2.51
CA LEU A 646 -32.35 -35.42 3.48
C LEU A 646 -33.22 -35.02 4.66
N THR A 647 -33.02 -33.84 5.25
CA THR A 647 -33.71 -33.37 6.46
C THR A 647 -35.15 -32.96 6.17
N LEU A 648 -35.45 -32.40 4.99
CA LEU A 648 -36.82 -32.03 4.60
C LEU A 648 -37.63 -33.20 4.06
N GLY A 649 -37.00 -34.32 3.59
CA GLY A 649 -37.65 -35.52 3.11
C GLY A 649 -38.30 -36.34 4.24
N ASP A 650 -39.37 -37.07 3.94
CA ASP A 650 -39.90 -38.11 4.85
C ASP A 650 -39.16 -39.43 4.56
N THR A 651 -39.05 -40.33 5.58
CA THR A 651 -38.40 -41.65 5.44
C THR A 651 -39.00 -42.45 4.30
N PRO A 652 -38.25 -42.78 3.25
CA PRO A 652 -38.84 -43.29 2.03
C PRO A 652 -39.09 -44.80 2.09
N HIS A 653 -40.33 -45.21 1.82
CA HIS A 653 -40.52 -46.44 1.06
C HIS A 653 -39.99 -46.18 -0.36
N LEU A 654 -39.10 -47.04 -0.86
CA LEU A 654 -38.45 -46.90 -2.19
C LEU A 654 -39.46 -46.72 -3.35
N SER A 655 -40.70 -47.20 -3.21
CA SER A 655 -41.78 -47.06 -4.21
C SER A 655 -42.43 -45.68 -4.28
N SER A 656 -42.29 -44.83 -3.23
CA SER A 656 -42.85 -43.48 -3.18
C SER A 656 -41.81 -42.35 -3.14
N PHE A 657 -40.55 -42.68 -3.44
CA PHE A 657 -39.42 -41.71 -3.37
C PHE A 657 -39.69 -40.43 -4.16
N TYR A 658 -40.23 -40.53 -5.36
CA TYR A 658 -40.54 -39.39 -6.24
C TYR A 658 -41.67 -38.48 -5.70
N ILE A 659 -42.59 -39.01 -4.90
CA ILE A 659 -43.70 -38.24 -4.33
C ILE A 659 -43.31 -37.63 -3.02
N SER A 660 -42.58 -38.37 -2.20
CA SER A 660 -42.18 -38.01 -0.85
C SER A 660 -40.89 -37.13 -0.78
N SER A 661 -40.06 -37.14 -1.86
CA SER A 661 -38.82 -36.41 -1.87
C SER A 661 -39.04 -34.90 -1.99
N LYS A 662 -38.41 -34.12 -1.07
CA LYS A 662 -38.39 -32.63 -1.05
C LYS A 662 -37.15 -32.06 -1.72
N VAL A 663 -36.51 -32.87 -2.60
CA VAL A 663 -35.26 -32.45 -3.26
C VAL A 663 -35.42 -31.16 -4.06
N LEU A 664 -36.52 -31.03 -4.81
CA LEU A 664 -36.79 -29.83 -5.61
C LEU A 664 -37.02 -28.60 -4.72
N LEU A 665 -37.67 -28.77 -3.59
CA LEU A 665 -37.90 -27.70 -2.61
C LEU A 665 -36.59 -27.27 -1.95
N GLY A 666 -35.70 -28.20 -1.58
CA GLY A 666 -34.37 -27.91 -1.06
C GLY A 666 -33.51 -27.17 -2.08
N LEU A 667 -33.54 -27.61 -3.36
CA LEU A 667 -32.81 -26.93 -4.45
C LEU A 667 -33.30 -25.49 -4.65
N SER A 668 -34.63 -25.30 -4.69
CA SER A 668 -35.21 -23.96 -4.87
C SER A 668 -34.83 -23.03 -3.70
N GLY A 669 -34.81 -23.55 -2.47
CA GLY A 669 -34.39 -22.80 -1.31
C GLY A 669 -32.91 -22.35 -1.36
N VAL A 670 -31.99 -23.27 -1.67
CA VAL A 670 -30.57 -22.94 -1.85
C VAL A 670 -30.35 -21.91 -2.96
N MET A 671 -31.11 -22.04 -4.07
CA MET A 671 -31.04 -21.03 -5.16
C MET A 671 -31.54 -19.65 -4.73
N LEU A 672 -32.54 -19.55 -3.86
CA LEU A 672 -33.00 -18.27 -3.31
C LEU A 672 -31.94 -17.63 -2.41
N VAL A 673 -31.26 -18.42 -1.58
CA VAL A 673 -30.13 -17.94 -0.78
C VAL A 673 -29.01 -17.39 -1.66
N MET A 674 -28.66 -18.11 -2.75
CA MET A 674 -27.65 -17.58 -3.70
C MET A 674 -28.10 -16.27 -4.35
N LEU A 675 -29.38 -16.17 -4.73
CA LEU A 675 -29.94 -14.96 -5.32
C LEU A 675 -29.95 -13.78 -4.32
N SER A 676 -30.16 -14.01 -3.02
CA SER A 676 -30.10 -12.96 -2.00
C SER A 676 -28.70 -12.37 -1.89
N VAL A 677 -27.67 -13.22 -1.91
CA VAL A 677 -26.26 -12.78 -1.90
C VAL A 677 -25.94 -11.99 -3.18
N LEU A 678 -26.28 -12.52 -4.34
CA LEU A 678 -26.05 -11.84 -5.63
C LEU A 678 -26.82 -10.52 -5.73
N GLY A 679 -28.03 -10.44 -5.19
CA GLY A 679 -28.82 -9.22 -5.12
C GLY A 679 -28.19 -8.16 -4.23
N SER A 680 -27.62 -8.53 -3.07
CA SER A 680 -26.88 -7.63 -2.20
C SER A 680 -25.61 -7.09 -2.89
N VAL A 681 -24.81 -7.99 -3.48
CA VAL A 681 -23.62 -7.60 -4.23
C VAL A 681 -23.98 -6.69 -5.41
N GLY A 682 -25.05 -7.01 -6.15
CA GLY A 682 -25.52 -6.20 -7.26
C GLY A 682 -25.96 -4.79 -6.82
N PHE A 683 -26.74 -4.68 -5.75
CA PHE A 683 -27.19 -3.39 -5.22
C PHE A 683 -26.01 -2.45 -4.87
N PHE A 684 -25.05 -2.93 -4.09
CA PHE A 684 -23.90 -2.12 -3.70
C PHE A 684 -22.97 -1.82 -4.87
N SER A 685 -22.83 -2.74 -5.83
CA SER A 685 -22.08 -2.50 -7.06
C SER A 685 -22.73 -1.40 -7.93
N ALA A 686 -24.07 -1.34 -7.98
CA ALA A 686 -24.80 -0.29 -8.70
C ALA A 686 -24.54 1.11 -8.11
N ILE A 687 -24.41 1.22 -6.78
CA ILE A 687 -24.09 2.46 -6.06
C ILE A 687 -22.60 2.82 -6.19
N GLY A 688 -21.75 1.89 -6.66
CA GLY A 688 -20.30 2.11 -6.83
C GLY A 688 -19.46 1.71 -5.61
N VAL A 689 -20.03 1.00 -4.63
CA VAL A 689 -19.26 0.43 -3.52
C VAL A 689 -18.53 -0.81 -4.02
N LYS A 690 -17.19 -0.80 -3.89
CA LYS A 690 -16.36 -1.93 -4.27
C LYS A 690 -16.51 -3.07 -3.27
N SER A 691 -16.62 -4.29 -3.78
CA SER A 691 -16.60 -5.51 -2.96
C SER A 691 -15.17 -5.81 -2.46
N THR A 692 -15.07 -6.69 -1.47
CA THR A 692 -13.80 -7.24 -0.98
C THR A 692 -13.78 -8.75 -1.17
N LEU A 693 -12.60 -9.38 -1.19
CA LEU A 693 -12.48 -10.83 -1.31
C LEU A 693 -13.21 -11.56 -0.18
N ILE A 694 -13.08 -11.06 1.05
CA ILE A 694 -13.77 -11.60 2.25
C ILE A 694 -15.30 -11.65 2.06
N ILE A 695 -15.88 -10.67 1.37
CA ILE A 695 -17.31 -10.63 1.07
C ILE A 695 -17.70 -11.80 0.17
N MET A 696 -16.89 -12.08 -0.85
CA MET A 696 -17.17 -13.15 -1.81
C MET A 696 -17.03 -14.55 -1.20
N GLU A 697 -16.19 -14.70 -0.20
CA GLU A 697 -15.90 -15.98 0.44
C GLU A 697 -16.82 -16.24 1.63
N VAL A 698 -16.99 -15.27 2.54
CA VAL A 698 -17.66 -15.49 3.84
C VAL A 698 -19.16 -15.28 3.79
N ILE A 699 -19.66 -14.26 3.08
CA ILE A 699 -21.10 -13.96 3.06
C ILE A 699 -21.95 -15.11 2.49
N PRO A 700 -21.54 -15.84 1.41
CA PRO A 700 -22.30 -16.99 0.94
C PRO A 700 -22.53 -18.05 2.01
N PHE A 701 -21.50 -18.38 2.82
CA PHE A 701 -21.64 -19.37 3.92
C PHE A 701 -22.53 -18.85 5.05
N LEU A 702 -22.36 -17.58 5.42
CA LEU A 702 -23.15 -16.97 6.48
C LEU A 702 -24.64 -16.98 6.15
N VAL A 703 -24.98 -16.49 4.96
CA VAL A 703 -26.39 -16.40 4.53
C VAL A 703 -26.98 -17.79 4.27
N LEU A 704 -26.16 -18.74 3.79
CA LEU A 704 -26.59 -20.13 3.61
C LEU A 704 -26.99 -20.76 4.94
N ALA A 705 -26.20 -20.56 6.01
CA ALA A 705 -26.52 -21.09 7.34
C ALA A 705 -27.86 -20.54 7.87
N VAL A 706 -28.02 -19.20 7.81
CA VAL A 706 -29.27 -18.52 8.26
C VAL A 706 -30.46 -18.93 7.42
N GLY A 707 -30.30 -19.00 6.09
CA GLY A 707 -31.37 -19.36 5.16
C GLY A 707 -31.85 -20.80 5.34
N VAL A 708 -30.92 -21.75 5.58
CA VAL A 708 -31.27 -23.17 5.81
C VAL A 708 -32.11 -23.32 7.08
N ASP A 709 -31.77 -22.63 8.16
CA ASP A 709 -32.55 -22.69 9.40
C ASP A 709 -33.97 -22.19 9.18
N ASN A 710 -34.16 -21.07 8.52
CA ASN A 710 -35.47 -20.52 8.19
C ASN A 710 -36.29 -21.46 7.31
N MET A 711 -35.64 -22.07 6.27
CA MET A 711 -36.28 -23.05 5.41
C MET A 711 -36.82 -24.26 6.18
N CYS A 712 -35.97 -24.85 7.04
CA CYS A 712 -36.34 -25.99 7.86
C CYS A 712 -37.52 -25.66 8.81
N ILE A 713 -37.48 -24.52 9.49
CA ILE A 713 -38.55 -24.07 10.38
C ILE A 713 -39.86 -23.91 9.63
N LEU A 714 -39.87 -23.25 8.46
CA LEU A 714 -41.06 -23.04 7.65
C LEU A 714 -41.69 -24.36 7.16
N VAL A 715 -40.89 -25.25 6.57
CA VAL A 715 -41.38 -26.54 6.03
C VAL A 715 -41.91 -27.42 7.16
N HIS A 716 -41.20 -27.53 8.29
CA HIS A 716 -41.70 -28.34 9.40
C HIS A 716 -42.95 -27.76 10.06
N ALA A 717 -43.10 -26.41 10.09
CA ALA A 717 -44.33 -25.80 10.58
C ALA A 717 -45.52 -26.14 9.70
N VAL A 718 -45.35 -26.12 8.37
CA VAL A 718 -46.44 -26.53 7.45
C VAL A 718 -46.76 -28.02 7.56
N LYS A 719 -45.74 -28.87 7.68
CA LYS A 719 -45.94 -30.34 7.83
C LYS A 719 -46.67 -30.70 9.11
N ARG A 720 -46.54 -29.91 10.20
CA ARG A 720 -47.20 -30.15 11.48
C ARG A 720 -48.66 -29.77 11.51
N GLN A 721 -49.14 -29.01 10.51
CA GLN A 721 -50.55 -28.64 10.46
C GLN A 721 -51.43 -29.85 10.09
N PRO A 722 -52.69 -29.92 10.67
CA PRO A 722 -53.61 -30.99 10.35
C PRO A 722 -53.93 -31.10 8.86
N MET A 723 -53.97 -32.35 8.34
CA MET A 723 -54.24 -32.60 6.92
C MET A 723 -55.69 -32.26 6.51
N GLU A 724 -56.57 -32.17 7.46
CA GLU A 724 -58.01 -31.85 7.24
C GLU A 724 -58.23 -30.39 6.82
N LEU A 725 -57.22 -29.48 7.13
CA LEU A 725 -57.28 -28.08 6.73
C LEU A 725 -56.98 -27.91 5.25
N PRO A 726 -57.69 -27.01 4.54
CA PRO A 726 -57.29 -26.63 3.19
C PRO A 726 -55.87 -26.07 3.16
N LEU A 727 -55.13 -26.21 2.08
CA LEU A 727 -53.72 -25.77 1.95
C LEU A 727 -53.51 -24.32 2.38
N GLU A 728 -54.44 -23.41 2.01
CA GLU A 728 -54.44 -22.02 2.43
C GLU A 728 -54.44 -21.87 3.97
N GLY A 729 -55.25 -22.65 4.63
CA GLY A 729 -55.32 -22.64 6.13
C GLY A 729 -54.03 -23.17 6.77
N ARG A 730 -53.46 -24.25 6.18
CA ARG A 730 -52.19 -24.85 6.66
C ARG A 730 -51.02 -23.85 6.55
N ILE A 731 -50.89 -23.20 5.40
CA ILE A 731 -49.85 -22.18 5.17
C ILE A 731 -50.05 -20.98 6.10
N SER A 732 -51.28 -20.49 6.21
CA SER A 732 -51.62 -19.35 7.08
C SER A 732 -51.29 -19.64 8.54
N ASN A 733 -51.72 -20.82 9.08
CA ASN A 733 -51.48 -21.21 10.45
C ASN A 733 -49.99 -21.43 10.74
N ALA A 734 -49.25 -22.06 9.82
CA ALA A 734 -47.80 -22.22 9.92
C ALA A 734 -47.07 -20.87 10.00
N LEU A 735 -47.42 -19.90 9.15
CA LEU A 735 -46.84 -18.58 9.20
C LEU A 735 -47.22 -17.80 10.46
N VAL A 736 -48.40 -17.97 11.02
CA VAL A 736 -48.80 -17.40 12.33
C VAL A 736 -47.94 -17.97 13.44
N GLU A 737 -47.63 -19.28 13.39
CA GLU A 737 -46.83 -19.98 14.41
C GLU A 737 -45.35 -19.51 14.40
N VAL A 738 -44.71 -19.53 13.22
CA VAL A 738 -43.24 -19.33 13.11
C VAL A 738 -42.84 -17.95 12.59
N GLY A 739 -43.70 -17.27 11.82
CA GLY A 739 -43.40 -15.99 11.18
C GLY A 739 -42.89 -14.91 12.13
N PRO A 740 -43.52 -14.66 13.28
CA PRO A 740 -43.03 -13.69 14.26
C PRO A 740 -41.63 -14.01 14.78
N SER A 741 -41.32 -15.28 15.04
CA SER A 741 -40.00 -15.72 15.52
C SER A 741 -38.92 -15.56 14.47
N ILE A 742 -39.18 -15.96 13.22
CA ILE A 742 -38.24 -15.79 12.08
C ILE A 742 -37.98 -14.30 11.85
N THR A 743 -39.04 -13.47 11.88
CA THR A 743 -38.88 -12.01 11.68
C THR A 743 -38.00 -11.37 12.74
N LEU A 744 -38.22 -11.70 14.03
CA LEU A 744 -37.42 -11.16 15.13
C LEU A 744 -35.96 -11.64 15.06
N ALA A 745 -35.72 -12.90 14.71
CA ALA A 745 -34.39 -13.45 14.53
C ALA A 745 -33.64 -12.73 13.40
N SER A 746 -34.22 -12.71 12.18
CA SER A 746 -33.59 -12.07 11.03
C SER A 746 -33.42 -10.56 11.20
N LEU A 747 -34.38 -9.86 11.85
CA LEU A 747 -34.23 -8.44 12.13
C LEU A 747 -33.09 -8.18 13.13
N SER A 748 -32.89 -9.04 14.11
CA SER A 748 -31.76 -8.92 15.07
C SER A 748 -30.40 -9.09 14.38
N GLU A 749 -30.31 -10.00 13.43
CA GLU A 749 -29.11 -10.24 12.61
C GLU A 749 -28.83 -9.04 11.69
N VAL A 750 -29.86 -8.56 10.98
CA VAL A 750 -29.75 -7.34 10.15
C VAL A 750 -29.30 -6.15 10.99
N LEU A 751 -29.88 -5.97 12.18
CA LEU A 751 -29.51 -4.87 13.07
C LEU A 751 -28.05 -5.00 13.55
N ALA A 752 -27.60 -6.20 13.89
CA ALA A 752 -26.22 -6.45 14.30
C ALA A 752 -25.22 -6.06 13.20
N PHE A 753 -25.47 -6.49 11.96
CA PHE A 753 -24.63 -6.10 10.80
C PHE A 753 -24.79 -4.61 10.45
N ALA A 754 -25.99 -4.03 10.55
CA ALA A 754 -26.19 -2.60 10.33
C ALA A 754 -25.39 -1.75 11.32
N VAL A 755 -25.35 -2.12 12.59
CA VAL A 755 -24.48 -1.47 13.60
C VAL A 755 -23.00 -1.70 13.28
N GLY A 756 -22.63 -2.89 12.81
CA GLY A 756 -21.27 -3.19 12.33
C GLY A 756 -20.80 -2.29 11.19
N SER A 757 -21.71 -1.73 10.40
CA SER A 757 -21.36 -0.78 9.31
C SER A 757 -20.81 0.56 9.79
N PHE A 758 -20.91 0.90 11.08
CA PHE A 758 -20.29 2.10 11.68
C PHE A 758 -18.83 1.88 12.11
N ILE A 759 -18.29 0.65 12.00
CA ILE A 759 -16.89 0.37 12.31
C ILE A 759 -16.01 1.17 11.33
N PRO A 760 -14.98 1.90 11.83
CA PRO A 760 -14.13 2.75 10.98
C PRO A 760 -13.29 1.98 9.96
N MET A 761 -12.98 0.70 10.21
CA MET A 761 -12.18 -0.15 9.33
C MET A 761 -12.95 -0.47 8.03
N PRO A 762 -12.44 -0.09 6.84
CA PRO A 762 -13.18 -0.20 5.60
C PRO A 762 -13.63 -1.63 5.26
N ALA A 763 -12.77 -2.63 5.46
CA ALA A 763 -13.10 -4.03 5.19
C ALA A 763 -14.29 -4.51 6.02
N CYS A 764 -14.30 -4.27 7.35
CA CYS A 764 -15.40 -4.63 8.24
C CYS A 764 -16.67 -3.83 7.94
N ARG A 765 -16.53 -2.53 7.66
CA ARG A 765 -17.66 -1.67 7.32
C ARG A 765 -18.39 -2.18 6.08
N VAL A 766 -17.65 -2.41 5.00
CA VAL A 766 -18.22 -2.87 3.72
C VAL A 766 -18.80 -4.27 3.88
N PHE A 767 -18.08 -5.19 4.54
CA PHE A 767 -18.58 -6.54 4.85
C PHE A 767 -19.93 -6.47 5.58
N SER A 768 -20.02 -5.66 6.64
CA SER A 768 -21.25 -5.53 7.44
C SER A 768 -22.41 -4.95 6.63
N MET A 769 -22.16 -3.98 5.75
CA MET A 769 -23.18 -3.44 4.84
C MET A 769 -23.75 -4.51 3.90
N PHE A 770 -22.86 -5.29 3.25
CA PHE A 770 -23.26 -6.35 2.33
C PHE A 770 -23.98 -7.48 3.06
N ALA A 771 -23.50 -7.90 4.24
CA ALA A 771 -24.12 -8.92 5.07
C ALA A 771 -25.51 -8.50 5.54
N ALA A 772 -25.67 -7.27 6.04
CA ALA A 772 -26.98 -6.77 6.49
C ALA A 772 -28.02 -6.84 5.36
N LEU A 773 -27.68 -6.38 4.17
CA LEU A 773 -28.61 -6.42 3.04
C LEU A 773 -28.84 -7.85 2.53
N ALA A 774 -27.80 -8.70 2.50
CA ALA A 774 -27.95 -10.09 2.06
C ALA A 774 -28.90 -10.89 2.97
N VAL A 775 -28.74 -10.76 4.31
CA VAL A 775 -29.64 -11.36 5.31
C VAL A 775 -31.07 -10.81 5.21
N LEU A 776 -31.21 -9.49 4.99
CA LEU A 776 -32.53 -8.89 4.79
C LEU A 776 -33.20 -9.44 3.51
N LEU A 777 -32.48 -9.52 2.41
CA LEU A 777 -33.00 -10.08 1.15
C LEU A 777 -33.31 -11.55 1.28
N ASP A 778 -32.49 -12.32 1.99
CA ASP A 778 -32.73 -13.73 2.26
C ASP A 778 -34.03 -13.91 3.06
N PHE A 779 -34.21 -13.17 4.17
CA PHE A 779 -35.44 -13.18 4.94
C PHE A 779 -36.67 -12.86 4.08
N LEU A 780 -36.60 -11.81 3.25
CA LEU A 780 -37.71 -11.44 2.38
C LEU A 780 -38.04 -12.53 1.35
N LEU A 781 -37.02 -13.12 0.73
CA LEU A 781 -37.20 -14.23 -0.23
C LEU A 781 -37.72 -15.49 0.46
N GLN A 782 -37.29 -15.79 1.69
CA GLN A 782 -37.79 -16.91 2.47
C GLN A 782 -39.28 -16.78 2.79
N VAL A 783 -39.71 -15.61 3.21
CA VAL A 783 -41.12 -15.38 3.56
C VAL A 783 -42.01 -15.22 2.32
N THR A 784 -41.46 -14.81 1.16
CA THR A 784 -42.23 -14.62 -0.10
C THR A 784 -42.08 -15.79 -1.07
N ALA A 785 -40.94 -15.86 -1.77
CA ALA A 785 -40.71 -16.83 -2.83
C ALA A 785 -40.63 -18.26 -2.33
N PHE A 786 -39.98 -18.51 -1.19
CA PHE A 786 -39.88 -19.86 -0.65
C PHE A 786 -41.24 -20.39 -0.17
N VAL A 787 -42.06 -19.55 0.49
CA VAL A 787 -43.44 -19.94 0.84
C VAL A 787 -44.27 -20.27 -0.40
N ALA A 788 -44.12 -19.52 -1.50
CA ALA A 788 -44.76 -19.85 -2.77
C ALA A 788 -44.26 -21.21 -3.33
N PHE A 789 -42.96 -21.51 -3.22
CA PHE A 789 -42.45 -22.85 -3.58
C PHE A 789 -42.99 -23.96 -2.68
N ILE A 790 -43.20 -23.73 -1.41
CA ILE A 790 -43.86 -24.67 -0.50
C ILE A 790 -45.29 -24.94 -0.99
N VAL A 791 -46.06 -23.89 -1.36
CA VAL A 791 -47.43 -24.09 -1.92
C VAL A 791 -47.38 -24.96 -3.15
N PHE A 792 -46.49 -24.71 -4.13
CA PHE A 792 -46.36 -25.53 -5.35
C PHE A 792 -45.94 -26.96 -5.05
N ASP A 793 -45.06 -27.20 -4.13
CA ASP A 793 -44.62 -28.55 -3.79
C ASP A 793 -45.72 -29.37 -3.10
N PHE A 794 -46.52 -28.73 -2.23
CA PHE A 794 -47.69 -29.39 -1.62
C PHE A 794 -48.79 -29.64 -2.64
N LEU A 795 -49.09 -28.72 -3.56
CA LEU A 795 -50.01 -28.94 -4.68
C LEU A 795 -49.56 -30.13 -5.56
N ARG A 796 -48.28 -30.18 -5.90
CA ARG A 796 -47.70 -31.30 -6.66
C ARG A 796 -47.88 -32.63 -5.92
N ALA A 797 -47.75 -32.65 -4.62
CA ALA A 797 -47.93 -33.87 -3.83
C ALA A 797 -49.40 -34.33 -3.76
N GLU A 798 -50.36 -33.41 -3.64
CA GLU A 798 -51.79 -33.67 -3.63
C GLU A 798 -52.27 -34.18 -5.00
N ASP A 799 -51.91 -33.57 -6.12
CA ASP A 799 -52.26 -34.03 -7.49
C ASP A 799 -51.76 -35.41 -7.77
N LYS A 800 -50.55 -35.79 -7.35
CA LYS A 800 -50.00 -37.13 -7.54
C LYS A 800 -50.65 -38.19 -6.64
N GLN A 801 -51.09 -37.84 -5.42
CA GLN A 801 -51.87 -38.72 -4.58
C GLN A 801 -53.25 -39.02 -5.18
N CYS A 802 -53.91 -38.01 -5.72
CA CYS A 802 -55.18 -38.24 -6.45
C CYS A 802 -55.01 -39.14 -7.67
N SER A 803 -53.92 -38.94 -8.47
CA SER A 803 -53.64 -39.81 -9.62
C SER A 803 -53.35 -41.26 -9.25
N CYS A 804 -52.66 -41.54 -8.13
CA CYS A 804 -52.41 -42.91 -7.64
C CYS A 804 -53.63 -43.50 -6.97
N GLY A 805 -54.50 -42.71 -6.32
CA GLY A 805 -55.75 -43.14 -5.72
C GLY A 805 -56.80 -43.56 -6.79
N SER A 806 -56.82 -42.90 -7.94
CA SER A 806 -57.71 -43.25 -9.04
C SER A 806 -57.43 -44.62 -9.69
N TRP A 807 -56.17 -45.12 -9.59
CA TRP A 807 -55.81 -46.46 -10.11
C TRP A 807 -56.24 -47.60 -9.16
N THR A 808 -56.39 -47.34 -7.87
CA THR A 808 -56.75 -48.31 -6.84
C THR A 808 -58.27 -48.43 -6.64
N ILE A 809 -59.04 -47.44 -7.04
CA ILE A 809 -60.53 -47.45 -6.89
C ILE A 809 -61.24 -48.23 -8.04
N HIS A 810 -60.60 -48.61 -9.14
CA HIS A 810 -61.19 -49.35 -10.24
C HIS A 810 -61.18 -50.88 -10.07
N HIS A 811 -60.79 -51.42 -8.90
CA HIS A 811 -60.83 -52.86 -8.66
C HIS A 811 -61.75 -53.31 -7.49
N THR A 812 -62.56 -52.43 -6.94
CA THR A 812 -63.58 -52.83 -5.98
C THR A 812 -64.83 -51.98 -6.19
N CYS A 813 -65.60 -52.31 -7.19
CA CYS A 813 -67.06 -52.20 -7.29
C CYS A 813 -67.59 -53.42 -8.01
#